data_bf8777c53a3e7626d2a4549e7c91af75
#
_entry.id   bf8777c53a3e7626d2a4549e7c91af75
#
_cell.length_a   1.000
_cell.length_b   1.000
_cell.length_c   1.000
_cell.angle_alpha   90.00
_cell.angle_beta   90.00
_cell.angle_gamma   90.00
#
_symmetry.space_group_name_H-M   'P 1'
#
loop_
_entity.id
_entity.type
_entity.pdbx_description
1 polymer ?
#
loop_
_entity_poly.entity_id
_entity_poly.type
_entity_poly.pdbx_seq_one_letter_code
_entity_poly.pdbx_strand_id
1 'polypeptide(L)'
;MKNFINCLFKNIDIVVILFGITTLILTILDQIICLCDISKIFIYISGFIGFIYILYPVYLWFVRSADFDWHLINGHFLRKVVCLVCLMPFVLVSIFYIGNYLFGLEFTELYKENSYTSSKESIFWIIYNHFIDPGNQYMASTHYGRIFTAIIAILGVVLLNGLFVSSIIGWVDRRKEKWINGEVYYKRGLKPEYVIIGGNDIVIGIAKHLLNKIESSKCIRKSYILIQTSCNIESFRRNLFSSITEKQQKRIVIYYGNRDSQSDIDKFNLKNTKEIFVIGEDTRSDDIESYHDTISMECLKLISNKISNIKTFNKNNKLVCRVMFEYQTSFNILQVTDIDGTKIKFIPFNYYEMWAQDVLICKELENKDKCKYLPLEGFEGIKLEDKDSFVHLVIVGMSRMGVAMAIEAAHLAHYPNFNKYKKRTRITFIDAKMQNEKHFFMGRFKELFSISRYRDVLNDKKSESNRLYSDFENYPWKDPFNDSELYSHLGTDFIDIEWEFINGSIENPDIQDYIEDAANENGAKLTIAICLPENNKAIASAAYLPDIVYESSNTLQILVYQRLNDELVRQINENNTRYKRKLKAFGMASDCYDSSLIDISETIGEKINNRYNEKHEEKVINIINNISKNGLNEEVLKELSKSYSKITDTKLKNEIKVIWGKWFDENPYIEDKEKWNSYDWEDKKNEITKELETYINHNDYEEDKKHNTNTGKSSSAKMWSNSYNVFSMWTKFRCFGINPLNGEVFDNENLEEVAKVEHNRWVVEQLLLRYRPLTKIEQEEVKITGIYSPSYLKNDLKKNFAHLDICSNEILNNIDYNMSEVDKVLVSILPDAYKKFSNKTI
;
A
#
# COMPACT_ATOMS: atom_id res chain seq x y z
N MET A 1 -25.94 8.16 -37.15
CA MET A 1 -25.62 7.45 -38.39
C MET A 1 -24.15 7.12 -38.54
N LYS A 2 -23.21 8.13 -38.49
CA LYS A 2 -21.74 7.88 -38.63
C LYS A 2 -21.18 6.86 -37.62
N ASN A 3 -21.58 6.91 -36.33
CA ASN A 3 -21.16 5.96 -35.31
C ASN A 3 -21.74 4.54 -35.49
N PHE A 4 -22.91 4.43 -36.09
CA PHE A 4 -23.54 3.16 -36.41
C PHE A 4 -22.86 2.50 -37.62
N ILE A 5 -22.55 3.29 -38.63
CA ILE A 5 -21.81 2.85 -39.81
C ILE A 5 -20.38 2.38 -39.43
N ASN A 6 -19.67 3.14 -38.57
CA ASN A 6 -18.35 2.74 -38.06
C ASN A 6 -18.42 1.45 -37.19
N CYS A 7 -19.48 1.24 -36.44
CA CYS A 7 -19.69 0.02 -35.67
C CYS A 7 -19.96 -1.19 -36.60
N LEU A 8 -20.72 -0.99 -37.69
CA LEU A 8 -21.00 -1.98 -38.73
C LEU A 8 -19.69 -2.39 -39.47
N PHE A 9 -18.87 -1.42 -39.88
CA PHE A 9 -17.58 -1.70 -40.51
C PHE A 9 -16.57 -2.41 -39.60
N LYS A 10 -16.62 -2.13 -38.30
CA LYS A 10 -15.74 -2.77 -37.31
C LYS A 10 -16.14 -4.23 -37.04
N ASN A 11 -17.39 -4.63 -37.36
CA ASN A 11 -17.94 -5.95 -37.12
C ASN A 11 -18.47 -6.61 -38.40
N ILE A 12 -17.89 -6.27 -39.55
CA ILE A 12 -18.35 -6.73 -40.87
C ILE A 12 -18.47 -8.26 -40.93
N ASP A 13 -17.54 -9.00 -40.34
CA ASP A 13 -17.58 -10.48 -40.30
C ASP A 13 -18.82 -11.01 -39.57
N ILE A 14 -19.27 -10.36 -38.50
CA ILE A 14 -20.49 -10.76 -37.77
C ILE A 14 -21.73 -10.49 -38.62
N VAL A 15 -21.76 -9.38 -39.34
CA VAL A 15 -22.83 -9.01 -40.24
C VAL A 15 -22.93 -10.04 -41.38
N VAL A 16 -21.77 -10.44 -41.92
CA VAL A 16 -21.68 -11.46 -43.01
C VAL A 16 -22.14 -12.84 -42.51
N ILE A 17 -21.76 -13.25 -41.31
CA ILE A 17 -22.23 -14.51 -40.69
C ILE A 17 -23.78 -14.47 -40.51
N LEU A 18 -24.30 -13.38 -39.95
CA LEU A 18 -25.72 -13.22 -39.77
C LEU A 18 -26.49 -13.23 -41.11
N PHE A 19 -25.94 -12.60 -42.13
CA PHE A 19 -26.48 -12.62 -43.46
C PHE A 19 -26.49 -14.02 -44.08
N GLY A 20 -25.37 -14.78 -43.93
CA GLY A 20 -25.32 -16.17 -44.38
C GLY A 20 -26.32 -17.09 -43.66
N ILE A 21 -26.46 -16.93 -42.32
CA ILE A 21 -27.46 -17.65 -41.53
C ILE A 21 -28.89 -17.28 -41.99
N THR A 22 -29.14 -16.00 -42.22
CA THR A 22 -30.46 -15.54 -42.71
C THR A 22 -30.79 -16.12 -44.09
N THR A 23 -29.78 -16.18 -44.99
CA THR A 23 -29.94 -16.81 -46.30
C THR A 23 -30.21 -18.30 -46.16
N LEU A 24 -29.54 -19.02 -45.26
CA LEU A 24 -29.81 -20.43 -44.99
C LEU A 24 -31.23 -20.66 -44.49
N ILE A 25 -31.68 -19.83 -43.53
CA ILE A 25 -33.04 -19.90 -42.99
C ILE A 25 -34.06 -19.66 -44.12
N LEU A 26 -33.86 -18.63 -44.93
CA LEU A 26 -34.75 -18.32 -46.05
C LEU A 26 -34.78 -19.44 -47.07
N THR A 27 -33.67 -20.09 -47.36
CA THR A 27 -33.59 -21.23 -48.27
C THR A 27 -34.31 -22.46 -47.70
N ILE A 28 -34.23 -22.68 -46.38
CA ILE A 28 -34.99 -23.75 -45.72
C ILE A 28 -36.50 -23.43 -45.73
N LEU A 29 -36.87 -22.19 -45.44
CA LEU A 29 -38.27 -21.76 -45.47
C LEU A 29 -38.86 -21.82 -46.90
N ASP A 30 -38.08 -21.57 -47.93
CA ASP A 30 -38.49 -21.65 -49.33
C ASP A 30 -38.93 -23.06 -49.72
N GLN A 31 -38.34 -24.07 -49.10
CA GLN A 31 -38.76 -25.46 -49.28
C GLN A 31 -40.12 -25.77 -48.67
N ILE A 32 -40.53 -24.98 -47.64
CA ILE A 32 -41.80 -25.14 -46.92
C ILE A 32 -42.90 -24.28 -47.52
N ILE A 33 -42.60 -23.04 -47.97
CA ILE A 33 -43.58 -21.96 -48.25
C ILE A 33 -43.52 -21.46 -49.72
N CYS A 34 -42.64 -22.01 -50.59
CA CYS A 34 -42.46 -21.59 -52.00
C CYS A 34 -42.14 -20.07 -52.16
N LEU A 35 -41.06 -19.59 -51.56
CA LEU A 35 -40.58 -18.20 -51.72
C LEU A 35 -39.68 -17.98 -52.94
N CYS A 36 -39.89 -18.78 -54.03
CA CYS A 36 -38.92 -19.10 -55.10
C CYS A 36 -37.97 -18.02 -55.63
N ASP A 37 -38.36 -16.77 -55.73
CA ASP A 37 -37.45 -15.75 -56.33
C ASP A 37 -36.62 -14.95 -55.30
N ILE A 38 -37.11 -14.78 -54.09
CA ILE A 38 -36.40 -14.05 -53.07
C ILE A 38 -35.23 -14.89 -52.56
N SER A 39 -35.40 -16.19 -52.36
CA SER A 39 -34.32 -17.07 -51.89
C SER A 39 -33.15 -17.14 -52.86
N LYS A 40 -33.43 -17.20 -54.18
CA LYS A 40 -32.40 -17.19 -55.22
C LYS A 40 -31.54 -15.92 -55.22
N ILE A 41 -32.18 -14.75 -55.09
CA ILE A 41 -31.44 -13.47 -54.96
C ILE A 41 -30.51 -13.47 -53.77
N PHE A 42 -30.95 -13.92 -52.60
CA PHE A 42 -30.09 -14.03 -51.40
C PHE A 42 -28.95 -15.02 -51.60
N ILE A 43 -29.20 -16.14 -52.26
CA ILE A 43 -28.13 -17.14 -52.60
C ILE A 43 -27.06 -16.50 -53.48
N TYR A 44 -27.44 -15.76 -54.53
CA TYR A 44 -26.43 -15.10 -55.41
C TYR A 44 -25.63 -14.01 -54.67
N ILE A 45 -26.30 -13.19 -53.84
CA ILE A 45 -25.63 -12.18 -53.05
C ILE A 45 -24.66 -12.84 -52.05
N SER A 46 -25.08 -13.91 -51.37
CA SER A 46 -24.22 -14.64 -50.44
C SER A 46 -23.03 -15.30 -51.14
N GLY A 47 -23.26 -15.83 -52.35
CA GLY A 47 -22.19 -16.41 -53.17
C GLY A 47 -21.19 -15.35 -53.61
N PHE A 48 -21.64 -14.15 -54.03
CA PHE A 48 -20.77 -13.05 -54.41
C PHE A 48 -19.93 -12.55 -53.22
N ILE A 49 -20.56 -12.38 -52.07
CA ILE A 49 -19.85 -12.02 -50.82
C ILE A 49 -18.84 -13.09 -50.44
N GLY A 50 -19.19 -14.37 -50.53
CA GLY A 50 -18.30 -15.50 -50.26
C GLY A 50 -17.08 -15.52 -51.19
N PHE A 51 -17.30 -15.22 -52.48
CA PHE A 51 -16.19 -15.13 -53.45
C PHE A 51 -15.18 -14.00 -53.09
N ILE A 52 -15.68 -12.86 -52.65
CA ILE A 52 -14.80 -11.77 -52.11
C ILE A 52 -14.02 -12.25 -50.90
N TYR A 53 -14.65 -13.02 -50.00
CA TYR A 53 -14.00 -13.56 -48.80
C TYR A 53 -12.93 -14.61 -49.12
N ILE A 54 -13.00 -15.28 -50.27
CA ILE A 54 -11.94 -16.19 -50.76
C ILE A 54 -10.77 -15.37 -51.36
N LEU A 55 -11.09 -14.40 -52.21
CA LEU A 55 -10.06 -13.62 -52.92
C LEU A 55 -9.27 -12.66 -52.02
N TYR A 56 -9.92 -12.10 -50.97
CA TYR A 56 -9.28 -11.12 -50.11
C TYR A 56 -8.07 -11.71 -49.34
N PRO A 57 -8.11 -12.85 -48.65
CA PRO A 57 -6.97 -13.46 -48.01
C PRO A 57 -5.86 -13.85 -49.00
N VAL A 58 -6.23 -14.34 -50.22
CA VAL A 58 -5.28 -14.67 -51.28
C VAL A 58 -4.55 -13.38 -51.76
N TYR A 59 -5.27 -12.28 -51.97
CA TYR A 59 -4.69 -10.99 -52.29
C TYR A 59 -3.73 -10.51 -51.18
N LEU A 60 -4.13 -10.57 -49.89
CA LEU A 60 -3.26 -10.20 -48.78
C LEU A 60 -1.99 -11.04 -48.71
N TRP A 61 -2.10 -12.35 -48.94
CA TRP A 61 -0.96 -13.26 -48.93
C TRP A 61 0.07 -12.92 -50.01
N PHE A 62 -0.37 -12.61 -51.24
CA PHE A 62 0.51 -12.32 -52.35
C PHE A 62 1.03 -10.86 -52.35
N VAL A 63 0.26 -9.90 -51.92
CA VAL A 63 0.57 -8.47 -52.08
C VAL A 63 0.95 -7.78 -50.75
N ARG A 64 0.44 -8.27 -49.65
CA ARG A 64 0.61 -7.68 -48.32
C ARG A 64 0.77 -8.78 -47.26
N SER A 65 1.82 -9.56 -47.34
CA SER A 65 2.08 -10.69 -46.43
C SER A 65 2.15 -10.32 -44.98
N ALA A 66 2.69 -9.15 -44.65
CA ALA A 66 2.73 -8.65 -43.27
C ALA A 66 1.31 -8.39 -42.68
N ASP A 67 0.39 -7.84 -43.47
CA ASP A 67 -1.01 -7.64 -43.08
C ASP A 67 -1.72 -8.99 -42.93
N PHE A 68 -1.39 -9.98 -43.78
CA PHE A 68 -1.89 -11.32 -43.67
C PHE A 68 -1.48 -11.99 -42.36
N ASP A 69 -0.20 -11.93 -42.02
CA ASP A 69 0.36 -12.45 -40.77
C ASP A 69 -0.27 -11.76 -39.54
N TRP A 70 -0.45 -10.44 -39.61
CA TRP A 70 -1.11 -9.67 -38.54
C TRP A 70 -2.57 -10.13 -38.33
N HIS A 71 -3.32 -10.37 -39.40
CA HIS A 71 -4.69 -10.89 -39.33
C HIS A 71 -4.75 -12.31 -38.81
N LEU A 72 -3.76 -13.14 -39.13
CA LEU A 72 -3.61 -14.50 -38.66
C LEU A 72 -3.36 -14.55 -37.16
N ILE A 73 -2.42 -13.73 -36.68
CA ILE A 73 -1.98 -13.71 -35.28
C ILE A 73 -3.03 -13.08 -34.36
N ASN A 74 -3.71 -12.02 -34.77
CA ASN A 74 -4.67 -11.29 -33.92
C ASN A 74 -6.05 -11.92 -33.73
N GLY A 75 -6.21 -13.22 -34.07
CA GLY A 75 -7.42 -13.97 -33.77
C GLY A 75 -8.65 -13.64 -34.63
N HIS A 76 -8.50 -12.78 -35.64
CA HIS A 76 -9.57 -12.50 -36.62
C HIS A 76 -9.74 -13.64 -37.62
N PHE A 77 -8.75 -14.53 -37.67
CA PHE A 77 -8.74 -15.66 -38.61
C PHE A 77 -9.92 -16.62 -38.40
N LEU A 78 -10.24 -17.00 -37.16
CA LEU A 78 -11.38 -17.87 -36.85
C LEU A 78 -12.70 -17.28 -37.41
N ARG A 79 -12.93 -15.96 -37.23
CA ARG A 79 -14.15 -15.32 -37.74
C ARG A 79 -14.23 -15.39 -39.25
N LYS A 80 -13.11 -15.20 -39.94
CA LYS A 80 -13.05 -15.29 -41.42
C LYS A 80 -13.24 -16.72 -41.89
N VAL A 81 -12.68 -17.71 -41.18
CA VAL A 81 -12.92 -19.13 -41.49
C VAL A 81 -14.40 -19.48 -41.28
N VAL A 82 -15.02 -18.99 -40.20
CA VAL A 82 -16.47 -19.21 -39.96
C VAL A 82 -17.29 -18.57 -41.09
N CYS A 83 -16.95 -17.31 -41.50
CA CYS A 83 -17.62 -16.67 -42.64
C CYS A 83 -17.46 -17.52 -43.92
N LEU A 84 -16.25 -18.00 -44.18
CA LEU A 84 -15.95 -18.80 -45.35
C LEU A 84 -16.74 -20.09 -45.36
N VAL A 85 -16.77 -20.84 -44.27
CA VAL A 85 -17.53 -22.08 -44.10
C VAL A 85 -19.02 -21.83 -44.29
N CYS A 86 -19.58 -20.75 -43.70
CA CYS A 86 -20.99 -20.43 -43.86
C CYS A 86 -21.39 -20.00 -45.27
N LEU A 87 -20.47 -19.37 -46.03
CA LEU A 87 -20.75 -18.82 -47.33
C LEU A 87 -20.39 -19.81 -48.48
N MET A 88 -19.54 -20.79 -48.24
CA MET A 88 -19.03 -21.68 -49.24
C MET A 88 -20.10 -22.50 -49.97
N PRO A 89 -21.15 -23.03 -49.32
CA PRO A 89 -22.28 -23.68 -50.04
C PRO A 89 -22.93 -22.77 -51.06
N PHE A 90 -23.13 -21.48 -50.71
CA PHE A 90 -23.72 -20.48 -51.61
C PHE A 90 -22.81 -20.15 -52.79
N VAL A 91 -21.48 -20.09 -52.55
CA VAL A 91 -20.47 -19.94 -53.63
C VAL A 91 -20.57 -21.08 -54.59
N LEU A 92 -20.59 -22.32 -54.09
CA LEU A 92 -20.68 -23.53 -54.90
C LEU A 92 -21.97 -23.59 -55.72
N VAL A 93 -23.09 -23.25 -55.10
CA VAL A 93 -24.37 -23.16 -55.78
C VAL A 93 -24.35 -22.07 -56.86
N SER A 94 -23.77 -20.89 -56.58
CA SER A 94 -23.63 -19.81 -57.57
C SER A 94 -22.76 -20.22 -58.73
N ILE A 95 -21.62 -20.88 -58.50
CA ILE A 95 -20.73 -21.41 -59.53
C ILE A 95 -21.46 -22.44 -60.37
N PHE A 96 -22.26 -23.30 -59.75
CA PHE A 96 -23.04 -24.27 -60.44
C PHE A 96 -24.07 -23.62 -61.37
N TYR A 97 -24.84 -22.66 -60.91
CA TYR A 97 -25.83 -21.97 -61.78
C TYR A 97 -25.15 -21.19 -62.92
N ILE A 98 -23.97 -20.59 -62.68
CA ILE A 98 -23.19 -19.92 -63.73
C ILE A 98 -22.69 -20.96 -64.75
N GLY A 99 -22.19 -22.08 -64.29
CA GLY A 99 -21.76 -23.21 -65.14
C GLY A 99 -22.89 -23.80 -65.94
N ASN A 100 -24.06 -23.96 -65.38
CA ASN A 100 -25.24 -24.38 -66.07
C ASN A 100 -25.65 -23.41 -67.21
N TYR A 101 -25.62 -22.12 -66.89
CA TYR A 101 -25.95 -21.07 -67.88
C TYR A 101 -24.91 -21.02 -69.03
N LEU A 102 -23.58 -21.12 -68.72
CA LEU A 102 -22.51 -20.95 -69.70
C LEU A 102 -22.24 -22.23 -70.50
N PHE A 103 -22.40 -23.42 -69.89
CA PHE A 103 -21.99 -24.67 -70.45
C PHE A 103 -23.13 -25.68 -70.66
N GLY A 104 -24.39 -25.26 -70.39
CA GLY A 104 -25.54 -26.16 -70.55
C GLY A 104 -25.54 -27.38 -69.61
N LEU A 105 -24.89 -27.30 -68.48
CA LEU A 105 -24.83 -28.37 -67.49
C LEU A 105 -26.18 -28.47 -66.73
N GLU A 106 -27.07 -29.32 -67.23
CA GLU A 106 -28.31 -29.60 -66.50
C GLU A 106 -28.09 -30.54 -65.31
N PHE A 107 -28.31 -30.04 -64.12
CA PHE A 107 -28.12 -30.76 -62.86
C PHE A 107 -29.25 -31.81 -62.61
N THR A 108 -30.40 -31.61 -63.17
CA THR A 108 -31.56 -32.52 -63.09
C THR A 108 -31.23 -33.91 -63.69
N GLU A 109 -30.34 -33.98 -64.65
CA GLU A 109 -29.86 -35.26 -65.20
C GLU A 109 -28.70 -35.89 -64.42
N LEU A 110 -28.07 -35.20 -63.55
CA LEU A 110 -26.91 -35.62 -62.74
C LEU A 110 -27.27 -36.57 -61.59
N TYR A 111 -28.48 -36.41 -61.06
CA TYR A 111 -29.03 -37.23 -60.00
C TYR A 111 -30.30 -37.89 -60.45
N LYS A 112 -30.27 -39.08 -61.00
CA LYS A 112 -31.44 -39.89 -61.20
C LYS A 112 -32.05 -40.25 -59.87
N GLU A 113 -33.39 -40.10 -59.81
CA GLU A 113 -34.25 -40.49 -58.71
C GLU A 113 -33.83 -41.85 -58.12
N ASN A 114 -33.27 -41.84 -56.92
CA ASN A 114 -33.31 -43.02 -56.10
C ASN A 114 -34.74 -43.12 -55.51
N SER A 115 -35.32 -44.30 -55.61
CA SER A 115 -36.65 -44.68 -55.31
C SER A 115 -37.19 -44.38 -53.89
N TYR A 116 -36.54 -43.64 -53.15
CA TYR A 116 -36.81 -43.29 -51.72
C TYR A 116 -37.22 -41.85 -51.49
N THR A 117 -37.10 -40.94 -52.43
CA THR A 117 -37.49 -39.53 -52.23
C THR A 117 -38.37 -39.08 -53.39
N SER A 118 -39.68 -38.99 -53.15
CA SER A 118 -40.68 -38.52 -54.08
C SER A 118 -40.77 -36.98 -54.20
N SER A 119 -39.83 -36.23 -53.67
CA SER A 119 -39.74 -34.80 -53.77
C SER A 119 -38.51 -34.37 -54.56
N LYS A 120 -38.64 -33.48 -55.54
CA LYS A 120 -37.57 -32.80 -56.24
C LYS A 120 -36.72 -32.00 -55.21
N GLU A 121 -35.65 -32.58 -54.71
CA GLU A 121 -34.79 -31.85 -53.82
C GLU A 121 -34.11 -30.68 -54.55
N SER A 122 -33.97 -29.54 -53.85
CA SER A 122 -33.35 -28.36 -54.44
C SER A 122 -31.82 -28.59 -54.61
N ILE A 123 -31.26 -28.04 -55.67
CA ILE A 123 -29.82 -28.09 -55.98
C ILE A 123 -29.00 -27.61 -54.82
N PHE A 124 -29.51 -26.56 -54.11
CA PHE A 124 -28.85 -26.04 -52.89
C PHE A 124 -28.72 -27.14 -51.84
N TRP A 125 -29.77 -27.91 -51.58
CA TRP A 125 -29.78 -28.92 -50.54
C TRP A 125 -28.83 -30.08 -50.85
N ILE A 126 -28.73 -30.47 -52.09
CA ILE A 126 -27.81 -31.52 -52.55
C ILE A 126 -26.33 -31.06 -52.34
N ILE A 127 -26.00 -29.84 -52.80
CA ILE A 127 -24.67 -29.27 -52.66
C ILE A 127 -24.32 -29.11 -51.18
N TYR A 128 -25.28 -28.63 -50.40
CA TYR A 128 -25.12 -28.43 -48.94
C TYR A 128 -24.83 -29.74 -48.21
N ASN A 129 -25.59 -30.81 -48.53
CA ASN A 129 -25.40 -32.13 -47.96
C ASN A 129 -24.03 -32.72 -48.30
N HIS A 130 -23.61 -32.69 -49.57
CA HIS A 130 -22.28 -33.15 -49.96
C HIS A 130 -21.14 -32.32 -49.34
N PHE A 131 -21.38 -31.05 -49.10
CA PHE A 131 -20.39 -30.16 -48.44
C PHE A 131 -20.22 -30.51 -46.95
N ILE A 132 -21.35 -30.85 -46.26
CA ILE A 132 -21.29 -31.16 -44.81
C ILE A 132 -20.95 -32.61 -44.57
N ASP A 133 -21.52 -33.54 -45.34
CA ASP A 133 -21.32 -34.97 -45.23
C ASP A 133 -20.85 -35.55 -46.56
N PRO A 134 -19.53 -35.67 -46.76
CA PRO A 134 -18.94 -36.30 -47.97
C PRO A 134 -19.38 -37.74 -48.20
N GLY A 135 -19.85 -38.41 -47.14
CA GLY A 135 -20.34 -39.82 -47.23
C GLY A 135 -21.82 -39.95 -47.65
N ASN A 136 -22.46 -38.80 -47.95
CA ASN A 136 -23.88 -38.81 -48.37
C ASN A 136 -24.14 -39.68 -49.59
N GLN A 137 -25.29 -40.42 -49.61
CA GLN A 137 -25.65 -41.40 -50.58
C GLN A 137 -26.14 -40.83 -51.93
N TYR A 138 -26.17 -39.53 -52.14
CA TYR A 138 -26.51 -38.93 -53.44
C TYR A 138 -25.40 -39.26 -54.45
N MET A 139 -25.73 -40.16 -55.41
CA MET A 139 -24.77 -40.51 -56.45
C MET A 139 -25.05 -39.76 -57.73
N ALA A 140 -24.05 -39.02 -58.19
CA ALA A 140 -24.12 -38.38 -59.51
C ALA A 140 -24.11 -39.44 -60.64
N SER A 141 -25.05 -39.34 -61.63
CA SER A 141 -25.16 -40.24 -62.74
C SER A 141 -24.14 -40.00 -63.83
N THR A 142 -23.73 -38.77 -64.06
CA THR A 142 -22.79 -38.36 -65.11
C THR A 142 -21.34 -38.28 -64.62
N HIS A 143 -20.37 -38.38 -65.52
CA HIS A 143 -18.94 -38.19 -65.20
C HIS A 143 -18.64 -36.80 -64.65
N TYR A 144 -19.23 -35.73 -65.23
CA TYR A 144 -19.03 -34.35 -64.77
C TYR A 144 -19.65 -34.14 -63.40
N GLY A 145 -20.81 -34.70 -63.13
CA GLY A 145 -21.43 -34.71 -61.83
C GLY A 145 -20.61 -35.36 -60.74
N ARG A 146 -19.99 -36.52 -61.05
CA ARG A 146 -19.10 -37.20 -60.12
C ARG A 146 -17.84 -36.39 -59.79
N ILE A 147 -17.23 -35.72 -60.76
CA ILE A 147 -16.09 -34.84 -60.58
C ILE A 147 -16.51 -33.64 -59.71
N PHE A 148 -17.67 -33.00 -60.02
CA PHE A 148 -18.13 -31.85 -59.23
C PHE A 148 -18.49 -32.25 -57.81
N THR A 149 -19.17 -33.35 -57.58
CA THR A 149 -19.45 -33.91 -56.24
C THR A 149 -18.15 -34.17 -55.45
N ALA A 150 -17.17 -34.78 -56.13
CA ALA A 150 -15.87 -35.04 -55.52
C ALA A 150 -15.15 -33.73 -55.09
N ILE A 151 -15.25 -32.67 -55.91
CA ILE A 151 -14.69 -31.34 -55.57
C ILE A 151 -15.41 -30.78 -54.36
N ILE A 152 -16.77 -30.83 -54.33
CA ILE A 152 -17.56 -30.36 -53.18
C ILE A 152 -17.19 -31.10 -51.89
N ALA A 153 -17.10 -32.45 -51.99
CA ALA A 153 -16.71 -33.31 -50.87
C ALA A 153 -15.31 -32.98 -50.32
N ILE A 154 -14.34 -32.87 -51.24
CA ILE A 154 -12.96 -32.44 -50.84
C ILE A 154 -12.97 -31.08 -50.19
N LEU A 155 -13.65 -30.08 -50.75
CA LEU A 155 -13.77 -28.75 -50.18
C LEU A 155 -14.46 -28.77 -48.80
N GLY A 156 -15.52 -29.60 -48.63
CA GLY A 156 -16.16 -29.82 -47.35
C GLY A 156 -15.21 -30.41 -46.32
N VAL A 157 -14.51 -31.46 -46.66
CA VAL A 157 -13.49 -32.06 -45.72
C VAL A 157 -12.40 -31.08 -45.37
N VAL A 158 -11.85 -30.37 -46.34
CA VAL A 158 -10.76 -29.39 -46.08
C VAL A 158 -11.26 -28.21 -45.27
N LEU A 159 -12.42 -27.65 -45.57
CA LEU A 159 -12.94 -26.48 -44.88
C LEU A 159 -13.53 -26.81 -43.52
N LEU A 160 -14.36 -27.84 -43.38
CA LEU A 160 -15.00 -28.20 -42.11
C LEU A 160 -14.02 -28.94 -41.18
N ASN A 161 -13.44 -30.03 -41.62
CA ASN A 161 -12.58 -30.84 -40.74
C ASN A 161 -11.15 -30.29 -40.64
N GLY A 162 -10.62 -29.73 -41.73
CA GLY A 162 -9.31 -29.13 -41.74
C GLY A 162 -9.30 -27.72 -41.10
N LEU A 163 -9.77 -26.74 -41.85
CA LEU A 163 -9.62 -25.33 -41.44
C LEU A 163 -10.49 -24.93 -40.23
N PHE A 164 -11.75 -25.39 -40.17
CA PHE A 164 -12.67 -25.01 -39.10
C PHE A 164 -12.23 -25.62 -37.74
N VAL A 165 -11.99 -26.95 -37.72
CA VAL A 165 -11.55 -27.65 -36.51
C VAL A 165 -10.17 -27.11 -36.05
N SER A 166 -9.20 -26.99 -36.99
CA SER A 166 -7.88 -26.41 -36.68
C SER A 166 -7.98 -24.98 -36.17
N SER A 167 -8.92 -24.19 -36.70
CA SER A 167 -9.17 -22.80 -36.23
C SER A 167 -9.74 -22.75 -34.84
N ILE A 168 -10.64 -23.67 -34.49
CA ILE A 168 -11.17 -23.81 -33.12
C ILE A 168 -10.04 -24.21 -32.16
N ILE A 169 -9.28 -25.24 -32.49
CA ILE A 169 -8.13 -25.67 -31.67
C ILE A 169 -7.17 -24.49 -31.48
N GLY A 170 -6.73 -23.87 -32.57
CA GLY A 170 -5.82 -22.74 -32.52
C GLY A 170 -6.43 -21.50 -31.79
N TRP A 171 -7.74 -21.32 -31.74
CA TRP A 171 -8.39 -20.29 -30.93
C TRP A 171 -8.34 -20.67 -29.44
N VAL A 172 -8.60 -21.94 -29.11
CA VAL A 172 -8.52 -22.43 -27.72
C VAL A 172 -7.10 -22.32 -27.22
N ASP A 173 -6.12 -22.75 -28.01
CA ASP A 173 -4.70 -22.70 -27.65
C ASP A 173 -4.22 -21.26 -27.45
N ARG A 174 -4.54 -20.35 -28.39
CA ARG A 174 -4.23 -18.93 -28.22
C ARG A 174 -4.94 -18.32 -27.00
N ARG A 175 -6.18 -18.74 -26.71
CA ARG A 175 -6.89 -18.28 -25.53
C ARG A 175 -6.23 -18.77 -24.26
N LYS A 176 -5.78 -20.02 -24.25
CA LYS A 176 -5.02 -20.63 -23.17
C LYS A 176 -3.66 -19.92 -22.97
N GLU A 177 -2.92 -19.69 -24.05
CA GLU A 177 -1.65 -18.98 -24.02
C GLU A 177 -1.81 -17.54 -23.49
N LYS A 178 -2.79 -16.79 -24.03
CA LYS A 178 -3.12 -15.45 -23.50
C LYS A 178 -3.51 -15.48 -22.04
N TRP A 179 -4.19 -16.51 -21.59
CA TRP A 179 -4.54 -16.66 -20.18
C TRP A 179 -3.30 -16.97 -19.33
N ILE A 180 -2.41 -17.82 -19.81
CA ILE A 180 -1.12 -18.12 -19.17
C ILE A 180 -0.29 -16.84 -19.04
N ASN A 181 -0.23 -16.02 -20.09
CA ASN A 181 0.53 -14.77 -20.12
C ASN A 181 -0.18 -13.56 -19.45
N GLY A 182 -1.35 -13.77 -18.85
CA GLY A 182 -2.09 -12.68 -18.20
C GLY A 182 -2.72 -11.65 -19.13
N GLU A 183 -2.82 -11.93 -20.44
CA GLU A 183 -3.34 -11.01 -21.45
C GLU A 183 -4.88 -11.09 -21.64
N VAL A 184 -5.56 -11.90 -20.83
CA VAL A 184 -7.02 -12.04 -20.88
C VAL A 184 -7.66 -11.06 -19.91
N TYR A 185 -8.28 -9.99 -20.41
CA TYR A 185 -8.91 -8.95 -19.63
C TYR A 185 -10.42 -9.05 -19.58
N TYR A 186 -11.00 -9.03 -18.37
CA TYR A 186 -12.44 -9.19 -18.14
C TYR A 186 -13.11 -7.82 -17.86
N LYS A 187 -13.42 -7.06 -18.90
CA LYS A 187 -13.96 -5.68 -18.76
C LYS A 187 -15.34 -5.59 -18.09
N ARG A 188 -16.22 -6.59 -18.25
CA ARG A 188 -17.62 -6.54 -17.79
C ARG A 188 -17.97 -7.57 -16.71
N GLY A 189 -17.30 -8.71 -16.69
CA GLY A 189 -17.63 -9.84 -15.82
C GLY A 189 -16.91 -9.82 -14.47
N LEU A 190 -15.73 -9.20 -14.37
CA LEU A 190 -14.94 -9.18 -13.16
C LEU A 190 -15.13 -7.87 -12.41
N LYS A 191 -15.50 -7.98 -11.13
CA LYS A 191 -15.59 -6.87 -10.19
C LYS A 191 -14.73 -7.22 -9.00
N PRO A 192 -13.41 -6.93 -9.03
CA PRO A 192 -12.52 -7.29 -7.96
C PRO A 192 -12.85 -6.52 -6.69
N GLU A 193 -12.79 -7.17 -5.55
CA GLU A 193 -12.92 -6.56 -4.24
C GLU A 193 -11.58 -5.95 -3.79
N TYR A 194 -10.48 -6.62 -4.17
CA TYR A 194 -9.11 -6.19 -3.92
C TYR A 194 -8.31 -6.19 -5.22
N VAL A 195 -7.42 -5.21 -5.35
CA VAL A 195 -6.48 -5.11 -6.48
C VAL A 195 -5.07 -5.00 -5.93
N ILE A 196 -4.15 -5.81 -6.46
CA ILE A 196 -2.72 -5.76 -6.13
C ILE A 196 -1.97 -5.42 -7.42
N ILE A 197 -1.12 -4.41 -7.36
CA ILE A 197 -0.31 -3.94 -8.49
C ILE A 197 1.15 -4.14 -8.15
N GLY A 198 1.77 -5.13 -8.79
CA GLY A 198 3.14 -5.55 -8.58
C GLY A 198 3.29 -7.06 -8.55
N GLY A 199 4.53 -7.54 -8.59
CA GLY A 199 4.87 -8.97 -8.70
C GLY A 199 6.04 -9.41 -7.82
N ASN A 200 6.36 -8.66 -6.76
CA ASN A 200 7.41 -9.07 -5.84
C ASN A 200 6.95 -10.15 -4.84
N ASP A 201 7.87 -10.68 -4.05
CA ASP A 201 7.61 -11.78 -3.11
C ASP A 201 6.56 -11.43 -2.03
N ILE A 202 6.42 -10.15 -1.70
CA ILE A 202 5.47 -9.62 -0.69
C ILE A 202 4.02 -9.83 -1.14
N VAL A 203 3.76 -9.80 -2.45
CA VAL A 203 2.43 -9.99 -3.03
C VAL A 203 1.81 -11.32 -2.61
N ILE A 204 2.63 -12.36 -2.44
CA ILE A 204 2.19 -13.70 -1.99
C ILE A 204 1.59 -13.61 -0.59
N GLY A 205 2.26 -12.93 0.33
CA GLY A 205 1.79 -12.72 1.70
C GLY A 205 0.49 -11.93 1.75
N ILE A 206 0.44 -10.80 1.04
CA ILE A 206 -0.77 -9.96 0.95
C ILE A 206 -1.94 -10.74 0.35
N ALA A 207 -1.70 -11.49 -0.73
CA ALA A 207 -2.75 -12.29 -1.38
C ALA A 207 -3.31 -13.36 -0.42
N LYS A 208 -2.45 -14.08 0.33
CA LYS A 208 -2.87 -15.03 1.37
C LYS A 208 -3.73 -14.37 2.44
N HIS A 209 -3.27 -13.24 2.97
CA HIS A 209 -4.00 -12.48 3.98
C HIS A 209 -5.40 -12.08 3.48
N LEU A 210 -5.49 -11.51 2.26
CA LEU A 210 -6.77 -11.12 1.67
C LEU A 210 -7.69 -12.30 1.38
N LEU A 211 -7.14 -13.45 0.96
CA LEU A 211 -7.92 -14.68 0.77
C LEU A 211 -8.52 -15.17 2.07
N ASN A 212 -7.77 -15.17 3.16
CA ASN A 212 -8.24 -15.54 4.49
C ASN A 212 -9.33 -14.56 4.97
N LYS A 213 -9.17 -13.26 4.74
CA LYS A 213 -10.17 -12.22 5.04
C LYS A 213 -11.46 -12.43 4.24
N ILE A 214 -11.36 -12.84 2.96
CA ILE A 214 -12.53 -13.17 2.13
C ILE A 214 -13.22 -14.44 2.65
N GLU A 215 -12.47 -15.46 3.08
CA GLU A 215 -13.04 -16.72 3.58
C GLU A 215 -13.71 -16.57 4.94
N SER A 216 -13.20 -15.74 5.82
CA SER A 216 -13.82 -15.42 7.12
C SER A 216 -15.08 -14.56 7.00
N SER A 217 -15.20 -13.79 5.92
CA SER A 217 -16.40 -13.00 5.66
C SER A 217 -17.57 -13.89 5.23
N LYS A 218 -18.70 -13.85 5.96
CA LYS A 218 -19.94 -14.57 5.61
C LYS A 218 -20.62 -14.05 4.33
N CYS A 219 -19.88 -13.40 3.44
CA CYS A 219 -20.45 -12.76 2.26
C CYS A 219 -20.77 -13.80 1.17
N ILE A 220 -22.04 -13.87 0.77
CA ILE A 220 -22.58 -14.81 -0.24
C ILE A 220 -22.01 -14.52 -1.65
N ARG A 221 -21.53 -13.32 -1.91
CA ARG A 221 -20.99 -12.93 -3.22
C ARG A 221 -19.57 -13.44 -3.42
N LYS A 222 -19.29 -13.94 -4.62
CA LYS A 222 -17.97 -14.42 -5.02
C LYS A 222 -17.03 -13.21 -5.16
N SER A 223 -16.14 -13.03 -4.20
CA SER A 223 -15.12 -11.96 -4.19
C SER A 223 -13.89 -12.44 -4.95
N TYR A 224 -13.28 -11.53 -5.72
CA TYR A 224 -12.07 -11.78 -6.51
C TYR A 224 -10.96 -10.84 -6.10
N ILE A 225 -9.74 -11.34 -6.18
CA ILE A 225 -8.50 -10.55 -6.11
C ILE A 225 -7.95 -10.44 -7.53
N LEU A 226 -7.69 -9.23 -7.98
CA LEU A 226 -7.02 -8.95 -9.24
C LEU A 226 -5.57 -8.59 -8.95
N ILE A 227 -4.62 -9.28 -9.57
CA ILE A 227 -3.20 -8.98 -9.49
C ILE A 227 -2.74 -8.51 -10.87
N GLN A 228 -2.06 -7.36 -10.93
CA GLN A 228 -1.38 -6.89 -12.13
C GLN A 228 0.12 -6.89 -11.90
N THR A 229 0.88 -7.45 -12.84
CA THR A 229 2.34 -7.43 -12.77
C THR A 229 2.95 -7.43 -14.17
N SER A 230 4.13 -6.86 -14.32
CA SER A 230 4.96 -6.92 -15.52
C SER A 230 6.00 -8.05 -15.47
N CYS A 231 6.09 -8.78 -14.35
CA CYS A 231 6.95 -9.94 -14.22
C CYS A 231 6.51 -11.10 -15.12
N ASN A 232 7.36 -12.12 -15.25
CA ASN A 232 6.98 -13.36 -15.91
C ASN A 232 5.78 -14.01 -15.21
N ILE A 233 4.62 -13.95 -15.85
CA ILE A 233 3.34 -14.37 -15.28
C ILE A 233 3.31 -15.86 -14.95
N GLU A 234 3.96 -16.70 -15.76
CA GLU A 234 3.97 -18.16 -15.54
C GLU A 234 4.72 -18.50 -14.27
N SER A 235 5.93 -17.98 -14.08
CA SER A 235 6.74 -18.21 -12.89
C SER A 235 6.07 -17.62 -11.65
N PHE A 236 5.55 -16.38 -11.73
CA PHE A 236 4.83 -15.73 -10.67
C PHE A 236 3.58 -16.54 -10.24
N ARG A 237 2.77 -16.99 -11.21
CA ARG A 237 1.59 -17.81 -10.95
C ARG A 237 1.97 -19.13 -10.28
N ARG A 238 3.04 -19.79 -10.73
CA ARG A 238 3.52 -21.06 -10.15
C ARG A 238 3.87 -20.86 -8.67
N ASN A 239 4.63 -19.81 -8.35
CA ASN A 239 5.03 -19.50 -6.98
C ASN A 239 3.82 -19.15 -6.10
N LEU A 240 2.92 -18.30 -6.59
CA LEU A 240 1.72 -17.93 -5.85
C LEU A 240 0.80 -19.13 -5.62
N PHE A 241 0.55 -19.93 -6.66
CA PHE A 241 -0.40 -21.05 -6.59
C PHE A 241 0.12 -22.24 -5.80
N SER A 242 1.45 -22.43 -5.72
CA SER A 242 2.04 -23.44 -4.82
C SER A 242 1.80 -23.13 -3.34
N SER A 243 1.55 -21.88 -3.02
CA SER A 243 1.41 -21.40 -1.63
C SER A 243 -0.04 -21.30 -1.13
N ILE A 244 -1.03 -21.58 -1.99
CA ILE A 244 -2.47 -21.43 -1.70
C ILE A 244 -3.28 -22.63 -2.17
N THR A 245 -4.46 -22.85 -1.57
CA THR A 245 -5.34 -23.97 -1.91
C THR A 245 -6.00 -23.80 -3.28
N GLU A 246 -6.39 -24.90 -3.93
CA GLU A 246 -7.08 -24.86 -5.23
C GLU A 246 -8.39 -24.05 -5.20
N LYS A 247 -9.09 -24.05 -4.07
CA LYS A 247 -10.29 -23.25 -3.87
C LYS A 247 -9.98 -21.74 -3.89
N GLN A 248 -8.85 -21.35 -3.32
CA GLN A 248 -8.37 -19.97 -3.27
C GLN A 248 -7.84 -19.52 -4.63
N GLN A 249 -7.17 -20.39 -5.39
CA GLN A 249 -6.69 -20.08 -6.75
C GLN A 249 -7.81 -19.60 -7.67
N LYS A 250 -9.02 -20.16 -7.55
CA LYS A 250 -10.21 -19.78 -8.34
C LYS A 250 -10.71 -18.35 -8.07
N ARG A 251 -10.19 -17.68 -7.03
CA ARG A 251 -10.53 -16.30 -6.66
C ARG A 251 -9.50 -15.28 -7.14
N ILE A 252 -8.37 -15.74 -7.70
CA ILE A 252 -7.30 -14.88 -8.19
C ILE A 252 -7.34 -14.76 -9.70
N VAL A 253 -7.25 -13.53 -10.19
CA VAL A 253 -7.09 -13.23 -11.62
C VAL A 253 -5.81 -12.42 -11.79
N ILE A 254 -4.96 -12.84 -12.72
CA ILE A 254 -3.67 -12.19 -12.96
C ILE A 254 -3.69 -11.52 -14.33
N TYR A 255 -3.32 -10.24 -14.39
CA TYR A 255 -3.15 -9.45 -15.61
C TYR A 255 -1.68 -9.11 -15.82
N TYR A 256 -1.25 -9.18 -17.07
CA TYR A 256 0.01 -8.59 -17.48
C TYR A 256 -0.18 -7.08 -17.71
N GLY A 257 0.71 -6.26 -17.18
CA GLY A 257 0.69 -4.82 -17.42
C GLY A 257 1.64 -4.05 -16.52
N ASN A 258 1.99 -2.84 -16.94
CA ASN A 258 2.87 -1.94 -16.22
C ASN A 258 2.05 -0.99 -15.32
N ARG A 259 2.58 -0.72 -14.13
CA ARG A 259 1.91 0.14 -13.13
C ARG A 259 1.91 1.63 -13.50
N ASP A 260 2.81 2.06 -14.38
CA ASP A 260 2.92 3.43 -14.93
C ASP A 260 2.16 3.64 -16.23
N SER A 261 1.48 2.61 -16.74
CA SER A 261 0.72 2.66 -18.00
C SER A 261 -0.76 2.96 -17.76
N GLN A 262 -1.24 4.12 -18.24
CA GLN A 262 -2.67 4.47 -18.18
C GLN A 262 -3.54 3.42 -18.88
N SER A 263 -3.10 2.88 -20.03
CA SER A 263 -3.84 1.87 -20.78
C SER A 263 -4.03 0.56 -20.01
N ASP A 264 -3.06 0.23 -19.14
CA ASP A 264 -3.11 -0.98 -18.33
C ASP A 264 -3.97 -0.76 -17.08
N ILE A 265 -3.86 0.38 -16.44
CA ILE A 265 -4.76 0.78 -15.35
C ILE A 265 -6.23 0.86 -15.84
N ASP A 266 -6.48 1.30 -17.09
CA ASP A 266 -7.83 1.37 -17.64
C ASP A 266 -8.51 0.00 -17.83
N LYS A 267 -7.76 -1.09 -17.83
CA LYS A 267 -8.30 -2.46 -17.88
C LYS A 267 -9.05 -2.86 -16.60
N PHE A 268 -8.83 -2.16 -15.47
CA PHE A 268 -9.47 -2.49 -14.20
C PHE A 268 -10.91 -1.98 -14.13
N ASN A 269 -11.79 -2.79 -13.52
CA ASN A 269 -13.14 -2.38 -13.14
C ASN A 269 -13.18 -2.12 -11.63
N LEU A 270 -12.94 -0.87 -11.23
CA LEU A 270 -12.80 -0.46 -9.84
C LEU A 270 -14.11 -0.16 -9.10
N LYS A 271 -15.28 -0.41 -9.72
CA LYS A 271 -16.59 -0.02 -9.13
C LYS A 271 -16.89 -0.63 -7.75
N ASN A 272 -16.38 -1.83 -7.49
CA ASN A 272 -16.63 -2.58 -6.24
C ASN A 272 -15.35 -2.79 -5.44
N THR A 273 -14.25 -2.19 -5.86
CA THR A 273 -12.97 -2.35 -5.19
C THR A 273 -12.97 -1.59 -3.87
N LYS A 274 -12.59 -2.25 -2.80
CA LYS A 274 -12.46 -1.72 -1.45
C LYS A 274 -11.06 -1.17 -1.21
N GLU A 275 -10.04 -1.99 -1.57
CA GLU A 275 -8.64 -1.67 -1.33
C GLU A 275 -7.79 -1.97 -2.57
N ILE A 276 -6.81 -1.11 -2.82
CA ILE A 276 -5.75 -1.30 -3.84
C ILE A 276 -4.41 -1.28 -3.12
N PHE A 277 -3.57 -2.25 -3.46
CA PHE A 277 -2.19 -2.35 -3.00
C PHE A 277 -1.25 -2.08 -4.17
N VAL A 278 -0.47 -1.03 -4.11
CA VAL A 278 0.60 -0.74 -5.08
C VAL A 278 1.91 -1.18 -4.44
N ILE A 279 2.42 -2.34 -4.86
CA ILE A 279 3.57 -3.01 -4.25
C ILE A 279 4.83 -2.86 -5.11
N GLY A 280 4.65 -2.83 -6.43
CA GLY A 280 5.75 -2.80 -7.38
C GLY A 280 6.30 -4.18 -7.74
N GLU A 281 7.31 -4.16 -8.61
CA GLU A 281 7.95 -5.37 -9.11
C GLU A 281 9.17 -5.73 -8.27
N ASP A 282 9.68 -6.95 -8.42
CA ASP A 282 10.92 -7.38 -7.76
C ASP A 282 12.13 -6.70 -8.44
N THR A 283 12.78 -5.83 -7.69
CA THR A 283 13.87 -4.99 -8.17
C THR A 283 15.23 -5.61 -7.81
N ARG A 284 15.55 -6.76 -8.40
CA ARG A 284 16.87 -7.39 -8.20
C ARG A 284 17.97 -6.77 -9.08
N SER A 285 17.62 -5.83 -9.96
CA SER A 285 18.59 -5.08 -10.77
C SER A 285 18.74 -3.66 -10.24
N ASP A 286 19.96 -3.24 -9.97
CA ASP A 286 20.32 -1.96 -9.35
C ASP A 286 19.74 -0.72 -10.07
N ASP A 287 19.52 -0.81 -11.38
CA ASP A 287 19.02 0.31 -12.20
C ASP A 287 17.51 0.61 -12.02
N ILE A 288 16.71 -0.37 -11.61
CA ILE A 288 15.26 -0.22 -11.46
C ILE A 288 14.89 0.21 -10.02
N GLU A 289 15.72 -0.08 -9.05
CA GLU A 289 15.50 0.28 -7.65
C GLU A 289 15.31 1.78 -7.45
N SER A 290 16.10 2.60 -8.13
CA SER A 290 16.09 4.07 -7.94
C SER A 290 14.76 4.74 -8.29
N TYR A 291 13.92 4.11 -9.13
CA TYR A 291 12.64 4.67 -9.60
C TYR A 291 11.42 4.06 -8.94
N HIS A 292 11.57 3.08 -8.05
CA HIS A 292 10.45 2.33 -7.47
C HIS A 292 9.39 3.24 -6.85
N ASP A 293 9.80 4.14 -5.96
CA ASP A 293 8.91 5.02 -5.21
C ASP A 293 8.23 6.05 -6.12
N THR A 294 8.98 6.59 -7.09
CA THR A 294 8.44 7.53 -8.08
C THR A 294 7.37 6.89 -8.95
N ILE A 295 7.62 5.68 -9.46
CA ILE A 295 6.65 4.94 -10.28
C ILE A 295 5.42 4.55 -9.46
N SER A 296 5.58 4.22 -8.17
CA SER A 296 4.47 3.93 -7.27
C SER A 296 3.57 5.16 -7.07
N MET A 297 4.15 6.36 -6.98
CA MET A 297 3.39 7.63 -6.91
C MET A 297 2.68 7.95 -8.23
N GLU A 298 3.31 7.69 -9.37
CA GLU A 298 2.66 7.85 -10.66
C GLU A 298 1.47 6.92 -10.83
N CYS A 299 1.62 5.65 -10.43
CA CYS A 299 0.53 4.69 -10.37
C CYS A 299 -0.66 5.21 -9.54
N LEU A 300 -0.40 5.76 -8.35
CA LEU A 300 -1.43 6.36 -7.51
C LEU A 300 -2.17 7.50 -8.21
N LYS A 301 -1.44 8.38 -8.91
CA LYS A 301 -2.01 9.47 -9.71
C LYS A 301 -2.91 8.94 -10.82
N LEU A 302 -2.49 7.90 -11.54
CA LEU A 302 -3.29 7.27 -12.59
C LEU A 302 -4.57 6.64 -12.04
N ILE A 303 -4.50 5.98 -10.89
CA ILE A 303 -5.66 5.43 -10.18
C ILE A 303 -6.61 6.57 -9.76
N SER A 304 -6.08 7.66 -9.22
CA SER A 304 -6.87 8.83 -8.80
C SER A 304 -7.64 9.43 -9.96
N ASN A 305 -6.97 9.63 -11.10
CA ASN A 305 -7.58 10.12 -12.33
C ASN A 305 -8.71 9.20 -12.83
N LYS A 306 -8.47 7.89 -12.80
CA LYS A 306 -9.49 6.92 -13.20
C LYS A 306 -10.73 6.96 -12.30
N ILE A 307 -10.56 7.03 -10.99
CA ILE A 307 -11.67 7.06 -10.02
C ILE A 307 -12.45 8.36 -10.10
N SER A 308 -11.77 9.48 -10.34
CA SER A 308 -12.42 10.78 -10.52
C SER A 308 -13.43 10.77 -11.66
N ASN A 309 -13.18 9.99 -12.70
CA ASN A 309 -14.03 9.82 -13.86
C ASN A 309 -15.24 8.86 -13.63
N ILE A 310 -15.29 8.13 -12.51
CA ILE A 310 -16.38 7.21 -12.20
C ILE A 310 -17.49 7.96 -11.44
N LYS A 311 -18.56 8.31 -12.14
CA LYS A 311 -19.73 9.04 -11.58
C LYS A 311 -20.47 8.30 -10.46
N THR A 312 -20.42 6.97 -10.44
CA THR A 312 -21.18 6.09 -9.52
C THR A 312 -20.36 5.58 -8.35
N PHE A 313 -19.16 6.12 -8.13
CA PHE A 313 -18.38 5.75 -6.95
C PHE A 313 -19.06 6.29 -5.70
N ASN A 314 -19.35 5.41 -4.73
CA ASN A 314 -20.14 5.74 -3.55
C ASN A 314 -19.46 6.89 -2.78
N LYS A 315 -20.14 8.04 -2.63
CA LYS A 315 -19.58 9.24 -2.01
C LYS A 315 -19.17 9.05 -0.53
N ASN A 316 -19.70 7.99 0.10
CA ASN A 316 -19.51 7.76 1.55
C ASN A 316 -18.32 6.84 1.87
N ASN A 317 -17.75 6.11 0.90
CA ASN A 317 -16.61 5.22 1.12
C ASN A 317 -15.48 5.59 0.17
N LYS A 318 -14.40 6.18 0.72
CA LYS A 318 -13.18 6.41 -0.05
C LYS A 318 -12.53 5.07 -0.39
N LEU A 319 -11.92 4.97 -1.58
CA LEU A 319 -11.09 3.84 -1.94
C LEU A 319 -9.77 3.91 -1.17
N VAL A 320 -9.46 2.88 -0.43
CA VAL A 320 -8.17 2.77 0.27
C VAL A 320 -7.09 2.36 -0.72
N CYS A 321 -6.07 3.19 -0.88
CA CYS A 321 -4.87 2.90 -1.68
C CYS A 321 -3.67 2.78 -0.76
N ARG A 322 -3.19 1.55 -0.59
CA ARG A 322 -1.97 1.23 0.18
C ARG A 322 -0.80 1.17 -0.79
N VAL A 323 0.17 2.04 -0.61
CA VAL A 323 1.31 2.18 -1.53
C VAL A 323 2.60 1.87 -0.79
N MET A 324 3.33 0.89 -1.28
CA MET A 324 4.62 0.51 -0.72
C MET A 324 5.72 1.45 -1.20
N PHE A 325 6.54 1.89 -0.26
CA PHE A 325 7.78 2.63 -0.48
C PHE A 325 8.96 1.78 -0.02
N GLU A 326 9.99 1.69 -0.83
CA GLU A 326 11.20 0.94 -0.48
C GLU A 326 12.17 1.77 0.34
N TYR A 327 12.22 3.09 0.07
CA TYR A 327 13.15 3.98 0.74
C TYR A 327 12.50 4.67 1.92
N GLN A 328 13.10 4.51 3.10
CA GLN A 328 12.65 5.20 4.31
C GLN A 328 12.63 6.73 4.15
N THR A 329 13.52 7.28 3.30
CA THR A 329 13.52 8.72 2.99
C THR A 329 12.25 9.18 2.28
N SER A 330 11.83 8.47 1.24
CA SER A 330 10.59 8.78 0.51
C SER A 330 9.40 8.65 1.44
N PHE A 331 9.39 7.63 2.27
CA PHE A 331 8.35 7.37 3.24
C PHE A 331 8.22 8.49 4.27
N ASN A 332 9.32 8.93 4.88
CA ASN A 332 9.32 10.04 5.86
C ASN A 332 8.83 11.37 5.27
N ILE A 333 9.17 11.66 3.99
CA ILE A 333 8.64 12.86 3.31
C ILE A 333 7.12 12.78 3.17
N LEU A 334 6.59 11.59 2.89
CA LEU A 334 5.16 11.38 2.69
C LEU A 334 4.35 11.43 3.99
N GLN A 335 4.97 11.11 5.13
CA GLN A 335 4.33 11.23 6.45
C GLN A 335 3.89 12.67 6.75
N VAL A 336 4.63 13.66 6.23
CA VAL A 336 4.34 15.10 6.43
C VAL A 336 3.62 15.74 5.25
N THR A 337 3.33 15.00 4.18
CA THR A 337 2.72 15.51 2.95
C THR A 337 1.27 15.05 2.84
N ASP A 338 0.33 15.98 2.79
CA ASP A 338 -1.09 15.67 2.58
C ASP A 338 -1.36 15.40 1.07
N ILE A 339 -1.55 14.12 0.71
CA ILE A 339 -1.82 13.68 -0.67
C ILE A 339 -3.29 13.27 -0.86
N ASP A 340 -4.12 13.52 0.11
CA ASP A 340 -5.49 13.05 0.14
C ASP A 340 -6.38 13.66 -0.97
N GLY A 341 -6.80 12.83 -1.91
CA GLY A 341 -7.86 13.14 -2.86
C GLY A 341 -9.26 13.02 -2.27
N THR A 342 -10.24 13.63 -2.91
CA THR A 342 -11.66 13.60 -2.49
C THR A 342 -12.26 12.19 -2.45
N LYS A 343 -11.73 11.25 -3.23
CA LYS A 343 -12.28 9.87 -3.41
C LYS A 343 -11.33 8.76 -2.97
N ILE A 344 -10.07 9.08 -2.63
CA ILE A 344 -9.04 8.12 -2.25
C ILE A 344 -8.57 8.41 -0.83
N LYS A 345 -8.43 7.36 -0.03
CA LYS A 345 -7.65 7.37 1.22
C LYS A 345 -6.28 6.77 0.90
N PHE A 346 -5.24 7.60 0.92
CA PHE A 346 -3.86 7.18 0.70
C PHE A 346 -3.24 6.69 2.00
N ILE A 347 -2.62 5.51 1.98
CA ILE A 347 -1.91 4.92 3.11
C ILE A 347 -0.54 4.43 2.60
N PRO A 348 0.53 5.20 2.83
CA PRO A 348 1.87 4.74 2.54
C PRO A 348 2.30 3.69 3.57
N PHE A 349 3.11 2.72 3.17
CA PHE A 349 3.75 1.77 4.06
C PHE A 349 5.10 1.32 3.52
N ASN A 350 5.96 0.82 4.41
CA ASN A 350 7.27 0.30 4.08
C ASN A 350 7.39 -1.14 4.60
N TYR A 351 7.91 -2.05 3.78
CA TYR A 351 8.06 -3.47 4.15
C TYR A 351 8.99 -3.65 5.35
N TYR A 352 10.09 -2.92 5.38
CA TYR A 352 11.10 -3.06 6.45
C TYR A 352 10.57 -2.51 7.78
N GLU A 353 9.83 -1.40 7.73
CA GLU A 353 9.18 -0.81 8.89
C GLU A 353 8.10 -1.73 9.46
N MET A 354 7.24 -2.31 8.59
CA MET A 354 6.22 -3.26 9.05
C MET A 354 6.83 -4.45 9.78
N TRP A 355 7.95 -4.99 9.28
CA TRP A 355 8.65 -6.07 9.96
C TRP A 355 9.31 -5.63 11.26
N ALA A 356 9.90 -4.44 11.29
CA ALA A 356 10.44 -3.88 12.51
C ALA A 356 9.35 -3.72 13.58
N GLN A 357 8.17 -3.23 13.20
CA GLN A 357 7.00 -3.14 14.06
C GLN A 357 6.52 -4.51 14.56
N ASP A 358 6.41 -5.51 13.68
CA ASP A 358 6.00 -6.88 14.06
C ASP A 358 6.97 -7.53 15.06
N VAL A 359 8.26 -7.22 14.95
CA VAL A 359 9.30 -7.75 15.84
C VAL A 359 9.35 -7.01 17.17
N LEU A 360 9.21 -5.68 17.16
CA LEU A 360 9.40 -4.84 18.35
C LEU A 360 8.14 -4.66 19.19
N ILE A 361 6.94 -4.81 18.57
CA ILE A 361 5.66 -4.65 19.24
C ILE A 361 5.15 -6.00 19.75
N CYS A 362 5.34 -6.28 21.03
CA CYS A 362 4.73 -7.45 21.67
C CYS A 362 3.36 -7.11 22.27
N LYS A 363 2.31 -7.71 21.72
CA LYS A 363 0.91 -7.48 22.14
C LYS A 363 0.51 -8.27 23.40
N GLU A 364 1.32 -9.24 23.81
CA GLU A 364 1.03 -10.08 24.97
C GLU A 364 1.36 -9.37 26.29
N LEU A 365 0.46 -9.47 27.27
CA LEU A 365 0.60 -8.89 28.60
C LEU A 365 0.64 -9.94 29.73
N GLU A 366 0.12 -11.16 29.48
CA GLU A 366 -0.05 -12.18 30.52
C GLU A 366 0.87 -13.39 30.35
N ASN A 367 1.15 -13.79 29.12
CA ASN A 367 1.85 -15.05 28.86
C ASN A 367 3.05 -14.85 27.90
N LYS A 368 4.25 -14.90 28.49
CA LYS A 368 5.50 -14.80 27.76
C LYS A 368 5.66 -15.86 26.66
N ASP A 369 5.15 -17.06 26.88
CA ASP A 369 5.31 -18.18 25.93
C ASP A 369 4.50 -17.99 24.63
N LYS A 370 3.54 -17.07 24.64
CA LYS A 370 2.79 -16.68 23.44
C LYS A 370 3.53 -15.64 22.59
N CYS A 371 4.59 -15.00 23.11
CA CYS A 371 5.36 -14.02 22.37
C CYS A 371 6.23 -14.70 21.30
N LYS A 372 5.95 -14.45 20.03
CA LYS A 372 6.85 -14.84 18.94
C LYS A 372 8.20 -14.15 19.10
N TYR A 373 8.17 -12.84 19.34
CA TYR A 373 9.33 -11.99 19.65
C TYR A 373 9.14 -11.37 21.03
N LEU A 374 10.23 -11.28 21.80
CA LEU A 374 10.20 -10.62 23.10
C LEU A 374 10.29 -9.10 22.92
N PRO A 375 9.60 -8.31 23.75
CA PRO A 375 9.76 -6.86 23.72
C PRO A 375 11.17 -6.45 24.17
N LEU A 376 11.65 -5.31 23.69
CA LEU A 376 13.01 -4.81 23.97
C LEU A 376 13.28 -4.65 25.48
N GLU A 377 12.27 -4.21 26.24
CA GLU A 377 12.31 -4.04 27.69
C GLU A 377 12.20 -5.35 28.49
N GLY A 378 12.05 -6.47 27.77
CA GLY A 378 11.69 -7.73 28.41
C GLY A 378 10.21 -7.79 28.80
N PHE A 379 9.71 -8.98 29.09
CA PHE A 379 8.28 -9.19 29.37
C PHE A 379 7.82 -8.48 30.65
N GLU A 380 8.68 -8.32 31.65
CA GLU A 380 8.38 -7.64 32.93
C GLU A 380 8.32 -6.11 32.79
N GLY A 381 8.83 -5.56 31.69
CA GLY A 381 8.99 -4.13 31.48
C GLY A 381 10.14 -3.52 32.32
N ILE A 382 10.41 -2.24 32.11
CA ILE A 382 11.34 -1.44 32.92
C ILE A 382 10.51 -0.47 33.76
N LYS A 383 10.63 -0.58 35.09
CA LYS A 383 9.84 0.24 36.02
C LYS A 383 10.55 1.56 36.33
N LEU A 384 9.79 2.54 36.85
CA LEU A 384 10.31 3.84 37.27
C LEU A 384 11.47 3.73 38.28
N GLU A 385 11.39 2.73 39.18
CA GLU A 385 12.38 2.50 40.24
C GLU A 385 13.59 1.65 39.81
N ASP A 386 13.62 1.17 38.58
CA ASP A 386 14.72 0.33 38.05
C ASP A 386 15.94 1.19 37.75
N LYS A 387 16.82 1.36 38.77
CA LYS A 387 17.97 2.24 38.74
C LYS A 387 18.96 1.90 37.62
N ASP A 388 19.24 0.62 37.40
CA ASP A 388 20.32 0.16 36.52
C ASP A 388 19.81 -0.38 35.18
N SER A 389 18.52 -0.70 35.07
CA SER A 389 17.96 -1.30 33.87
C SER A 389 17.93 -0.33 32.69
N PHE A 390 18.32 -0.80 31.51
CA PHE A 390 18.23 -0.08 30.25
C PHE A 390 18.15 -1.06 29.08
N VAL A 391 17.63 -0.61 27.94
CA VAL A 391 17.58 -1.39 26.70
C VAL A 391 18.85 -1.15 25.90
N HIS A 392 19.45 -2.24 25.41
CA HIS A 392 20.54 -2.23 24.46
C HIS A 392 20.17 -3.04 23.22
N LEU A 393 19.95 -2.35 22.10
CA LEU A 393 19.69 -2.93 20.80
C LEU A 393 20.94 -2.86 19.93
N VAL A 394 21.56 -4.01 19.66
CA VAL A 394 22.71 -4.12 18.76
C VAL A 394 22.22 -4.56 17.38
N ILE A 395 22.48 -3.75 16.36
CA ILE A 395 22.09 -3.97 14.97
C ILE A 395 23.34 -4.23 14.14
N VAL A 396 23.44 -5.44 13.57
CA VAL A 396 24.54 -5.83 12.70
C VAL A 396 24.14 -5.65 11.25
N GLY A 397 24.74 -4.68 10.57
CA GLY A 397 24.45 -4.27 9.21
C GLY A 397 23.51 -3.05 9.14
N MET A 398 24.01 -1.95 8.59
CA MET A 398 23.20 -0.76 8.26
C MET A 398 22.44 -0.92 6.94
N SER A 399 21.89 -2.11 6.72
CA SER A 399 20.99 -2.40 5.61
C SER A 399 19.64 -1.66 5.77
N ARG A 400 18.79 -1.70 4.76
CA ARG A 400 17.42 -1.13 4.88
C ARG A 400 16.66 -1.69 6.08
N MET A 401 16.80 -3.00 6.36
CA MET A 401 16.18 -3.63 7.53
C MET A 401 16.82 -3.14 8.84
N GLY A 402 18.15 -3.04 8.89
CA GLY A 402 18.85 -2.54 10.08
C GLY A 402 18.47 -1.09 10.41
N VAL A 403 18.40 -0.23 9.40
CA VAL A 403 17.94 1.16 9.56
C VAL A 403 16.47 1.22 10.01
N ALA A 404 15.60 0.40 9.45
CA ALA A 404 14.21 0.34 9.87
C ALA A 404 14.05 -0.12 11.33
N MET A 405 14.81 -1.15 11.74
CA MET A 405 14.84 -1.63 13.13
C MET A 405 15.27 -0.52 14.10
N ALA A 406 16.30 0.28 13.74
CA ALA A 406 16.77 1.37 14.57
C ALA A 406 15.76 2.51 14.70
N ILE A 407 15.11 2.89 13.59
CA ILE A 407 14.12 3.96 13.58
C ILE A 407 12.88 3.54 14.38
N GLU A 408 12.39 2.30 14.19
CA GLU A 408 11.26 1.80 14.95
C GLU A 408 11.59 1.64 16.44
N ALA A 409 12.79 1.22 16.78
CA ALA A 409 13.25 1.22 18.18
C ALA A 409 13.27 2.65 18.75
N ALA A 410 13.73 3.63 17.95
CA ALA A 410 13.70 5.04 18.36
C ALA A 410 12.29 5.61 18.54
N HIS A 411 11.27 5.05 17.87
CA HIS A 411 9.88 5.41 18.07
C HIS A 411 9.20 4.72 19.26
N LEU A 412 9.72 3.57 19.71
CA LEU A 412 8.98 2.68 20.63
C LEU A 412 9.69 2.50 21.99
N ALA A 413 11.02 2.60 22.03
CA ALA A 413 11.83 2.21 23.20
C ALA A 413 12.06 3.38 24.17
N HIS A 414 11.00 3.84 24.82
CA HIS A 414 10.99 4.93 25.80
C HIS A 414 10.50 4.41 27.16
N TYR A 415 11.27 4.67 28.22
CA TYR A 415 11.06 4.03 29.51
C TYR A 415 11.01 5.04 30.67
N PRO A 416 10.19 4.79 31.71
CA PRO A 416 9.98 5.75 32.79
C PRO A 416 11.23 6.02 33.65
N ASN A 417 12.14 5.07 33.79
CA ASN A 417 13.34 5.24 34.61
C ASN A 417 14.34 6.30 34.09
N PHE A 418 14.24 6.69 32.80
CA PHE A 418 14.97 7.82 32.27
C PHE A 418 14.66 9.12 33.01
N ASN A 419 13.40 9.36 33.33
CA ASN A 419 12.98 10.58 34.03
C ASN A 419 13.73 10.75 35.37
N LYS A 420 13.98 9.63 36.07
CA LYS A 420 14.58 9.62 37.41
C LYS A 420 16.10 9.38 37.41
N TYR A 421 16.56 8.46 36.60
CA TYR A 421 17.94 7.95 36.64
C TYR A 421 18.74 8.23 35.35
N LYS A 422 18.15 8.90 34.36
CA LYS A 422 18.75 9.23 33.06
C LYS A 422 19.32 7.99 32.32
N LYS A 423 18.70 6.83 32.51
CA LYS A 423 19.06 5.62 31.80
C LYS A 423 18.44 5.64 30.40
N ARG A 424 19.30 5.67 29.37
CA ARG A 424 18.89 5.80 27.97
C ARG A 424 18.77 4.44 27.30
N THR A 425 17.91 4.36 26.30
CA THR A 425 17.94 3.26 25.31
C THR A 425 19.16 3.42 24.44
N ARG A 426 20.02 2.41 24.37
CA ARG A 426 21.20 2.39 23.52
C ARG A 426 20.92 1.63 22.23
N ILE A 427 21.16 2.27 21.10
CA ILE A 427 21.06 1.68 19.77
C ILE A 427 22.45 1.68 19.16
N THR A 428 23.02 0.48 18.97
CA THR A 428 24.36 0.28 18.44
C THR A 428 24.29 -0.29 17.04
N PHE A 429 24.93 0.35 16.09
CA PHE A 429 25.19 -0.20 14.76
C PHE A 429 26.58 -0.77 14.65
N ILE A 430 26.68 -1.97 14.06
CA ILE A 430 27.96 -2.61 13.69
C ILE A 430 27.93 -2.85 12.18
N ASP A 431 28.83 -2.22 11.43
CA ASP A 431 28.90 -2.39 9.97
C ASP A 431 30.31 -2.22 9.45
N ALA A 432 30.74 -3.06 8.51
CA ALA A 432 32.07 -2.99 7.89
C ALA A 432 32.25 -1.74 7.00
N LYS A 433 31.16 -1.10 6.57
CA LYS A 433 31.13 0.14 5.78
C LYS A 433 30.62 1.33 6.58
N MET A 434 30.78 1.31 7.90
CA MET A 434 30.19 2.26 8.85
C MET A 434 30.38 3.72 8.46
N GLN A 435 31.56 4.12 7.99
CA GLN A 435 31.83 5.53 7.69
C GLN A 435 30.84 6.14 6.71
N ASN A 436 30.57 5.45 5.60
CA ASN A 436 29.64 5.93 4.57
C ASN A 436 28.19 5.87 5.03
N GLU A 437 27.78 4.74 5.58
CA GLU A 437 26.40 4.50 6.00
C GLU A 437 25.99 5.44 7.15
N LYS A 438 26.89 5.67 8.12
CA LYS A 438 26.68 6.62 9.20
C LYS A 438 26.48 8.04 8.69
N HIS A 439 27.29 8.50 7.73
CA HIS A 439 27.14 9.86 7.19
C HIS A 439 25.77 10.05 6.52
N PHE A 440 25.30 9.05 5.77
CA PHE A 440 23.95 9.08 5.20
C PHE A 440 22.87 9.11 6.29
N PHE A 441 23.02 8.27 7.32
CA PHE A 441 22.06 8.18 8.40
C PHE A 441 22.01 9.47 9.23
N MET A 442 23.16 9.96 9.70
CA MET A 442 23.23 11.20 10.47
C MET A 442 22.81 12.42 9.64
N GLY A 443 23.17 12.49 8.36
CA GLY A 443 22.76 13.57 7.47
C GLY A 443 21.26 13.59 7.23
N ARG A 444 20.64 12.42 7.18
CA ARG A 444 19.19 12.27 7.06
C ARG A 444 18.45 12.75 8.30
N PHE A 445 18.94 12.40 9.48
CA PHE A 445 18.37 12.71 10.79
C PHE A 445 19.17 13.78 11.53
N LYS A 446 19.63 14.79 10.79
CA LYS A 446 20.50 15.86 11.30
C LYS A 446 19.96 16.50 12.58
N GLU A 447 18.65 16.74 12.65
CA GLU A 447 18.03 17.43 13.79
C GLU A 447 18.06 16.54 15.05
N LEU A 448 17.91 15.23 14.91
CA LEU A 448 18.06 14.29 16.01
C LEU A 448 19.51 14.30 16.52
N PHE A 449 20.50 14.20 15.62
CA PHE A 449 21.92 14.15 16.00
C PHE A 449 22.50 15.50 16.43
N SER A 450 21.74 16.60 16.26
CA SER A 450 22.11 17.89 16.80
C SER A 450 21.96 17.98 18.32
N ILE A 451 21.11 17.12 18.92
CA ILE A 451 20.80 17.13 20.36
C ILE A 451 20.91 15.74 21.01
N SER A 452 20.89 14.65 20.26
CA SER A 452 21.00 13.30 20.79
C SER A 452 22.46 12.93 21.07
N ARG A 453 22.68 12.21 22.16
CA ARG A 453 23.98 11.68 22.54
C ARG A 453 24.41 10.55 21.60
N TYR A 454 25.67 10.58 21.16
CA TYR A 454 26.23 9.53 20.32
C TYR A 454 27.74 9.34 20.51
N ARG A 455 28.27 8.18 20.10
CA ARG A 455 29.69 7.93 19.98
C ARG A 455 30.05 7.15 18.72
N ASP A 456 31.29 7.37 18.26
CA ASP A 456 31.87 6.75 17.08
C ASP A 456 33.07 5.91 17.49
N VAL A 457 32.96 4.61 17.21
CA VAL A 457 34.09 3.68 17.38
C VAL A 457 34.58 3.33 15.97
N LEU A 458 35.23 4.34 15.36
CA LEU A 458 35.77 4.21 14.00
C LEU A 458 37.26 3.88 14.13
N ASN A 459 37.68 2.76 13.56
CA ASN A 459 39.03 2.27 13.62
C ASN A 459 39.93 2.99 12.59
N ASP A 460 40.20 4.29 12.79
CA ASP A 460 41.10 5.08 11.94
C ASP A 460 42.54 5.15 12.45
N LYS A 461 42.79 4.70 13.67
CA LYS A 461 44.15 4.68 14.23
C LYS A 461 44.60 3.23 14.39
N LYS A 462 45.66 2.86 13.68
CA LYS A 462 46.47 1.70 14.04
C LYS A 462 46.98 1.93 15.45
N SER A 463 46.23 1.54 16.47
CA SER A 463 46.72 1.49 17.82
C SER A 463 47.76 0.34 17.90
N GLU A 464 48.89 0.57 18.51
CA GLU A 464 49.93 -0.44 18.73
C GLU A 464 49.45 -1.58 19.65
N SER A 465 48.31 -1.44 20.31
CA SER A 465 47.64 -2.51 21.07
C SER A 465 46.57 -3.16 20.20
N ASN A 466 46.71 -4.45 19.99
CA ASN A 466 45.79 -5.27 19.16
C ASN A 466 44.36 -5.47 19.74
N ARG A 467 43.90 -4.66 20.66
CA ARG A 467 42.55 -4.73 21.26
C ARG A 467 41.82 -3.42 21.11
N LEU A 468 40.84 -3.39 20.21
CA LEU A 468 39.95 -2.23 19.94
C LEU A 468 39.18 -1.77 21.19
N TYR A 469 38.95 -2.63 22.14
CA TYR A 469 38.01 -2.44 23.24
C TYR A 469 38.62 -2.27 24.63
N SER A 470 39.94 -2.46 24.80
CA SER A 470 40.57 -2.13 26.09
C SER A 470 40.56 -0.62 26.40
N ASP A 471 40.20 0.21 25.40
CA ASP A 471 40.30 1.66 25.47
C ASP A 471 39.04 2.40 25.00
N PHE A 472 37.83 2.02 25.48
CA PHE A 472 36.64 2.84 25.29
C PHE A 472 36.80 4.28 25.79
N GLU A 473 37.75 4.54 26.69
CA GLU A 473 38.14 5.88 27.11
C GLU A 473 38.62 6.74 25.94
N ASN A 474 39.17 6.13 24.88
CA ASN A 474 39.58 6.82 23.66
C ASN A 474 38.44 7.21 22.73
N TYR A 475 37.23 6.72 22.97
CA TYR A 475 36.03 7.02 22.20
C TYR A 475 34.91 7.59 23.08
N PRO A 476 35.06 8.83 23.56
CA PRO A 476 34.13 9.44 24.48
C PRO A 476 32.76 9.67 23.79
N TRP A 477 31.72 9.62 24.59
CA TRP A 477 30.42 10.05 24.17
C TRP A 477 30.41 11.54 23.82
N LYS A 478 29.89 11.90 22.69
CA LYS A 478 29.51 13.28 22.34
C LYS A 478 28.11 13.52 22.83
N ASP A 479 27.93 14.59 23.55
CA ASP A 479 26.63 14.98 24.11
C ASP A 479 26.29 16.40 23.66
N PRO A 480 25.83 16.58 22.42
CA PRO A 480 25.57 17.90 21.84
C PRO A 480 24.61 18.75 22.65
N PHE A 481 23.70 18.10 23.36
CA PHE A 481 22.72 18.81 24.20
C PHE A 481 23.40 19.46 25.42
N ASN A 482 24.24 18.71 26.14
CA ASN A 482 24.91 19.18 27.34
C ASN A 482 26.25 19.91 27.06
N ASP A 483 26.93 19.57 25.95
CA ASP A 483 28.21 20.16 25.56
C ASP A 483 28.07 21.55 24.94
N SER A 484 26.83 21.99 24.60
CA SER A 484 26.55 23.25 23.92
C SER A 484 25.61 24.14 24.72
N GLU A 485 25.97 25.40 24.92
CA GLU A 485 25.06 26.42 25.48
C GLU A 485 23.84 26.71 24.57
N LEU A 486 23.87 26.27 23.32
CA LEU A 486 22.81 26.48 22.33
C LEU A 486 21.45 25.95 22.79
N TYR A 487 21.43 24.87 23.57
CA TYR A 487 20.23 24.16 23.95
C TYR A 487 19.81 24.33 25.42
N SER A 488 20.59 25.11 26.21
CA SER A 488 20.34 25.34 27.65
C SER A 488 18.96 25.90 27.95
N HIS A 489 18.37 26.63 27.00
CA HIS A 489 17.02 27.22 27.09
C HIS A 489 15.90 26.18 26.94
N LEU A 490 16.20 24.96 26.51
CA LEU A 490 15.23 23.85 26.35
C LEU A 490 15.00 23.06 27.64
N GLY A 491 15.73 23.39 28.72
CA GLY A 491 15.61 22.77 30.04
C GLY A 491 16.59 21.65 30.27
N THR A 492 16.21 20.66 31.10
CA THR A 492 17.03 19.47 31.38
C THR A 492 16.98 18.50 30.20
N ASP A 493 18.01 17.65 30.08
CA ASP A 493 18.07 16.65 29.03
C ASP A 493 16.83 15.75 29.00
N PHE A 494 16.16 15.76 27.85
CA PHE A 494 14.90 15.05 27.57
C PHE A 494 15.02 14.00 26.47
N ILE A 495 16.23 13.77 25.92
CA ILE A 495 16.47 12.75 24.89
C ILE A 495 16.89 11.45 25.55
N ASP A 496 16.02 10.48 25.56
CA ASP A 496 16.20 9.20 26.25
C ASP A 496 16.79 8.09 25.37
N ILE A 497 17.30 8.44 24.19
CA ILE A 497 17.97 7.53 23.25
C ILE A 497 19.41 7.99 23.05
N GLU A 498 20.36 7.02 23.02
CA GLU A 498 21.75 7.23 22.66
C GLU A 498 22.18 6.30 21.54
N TRP A 499 23.12 6.75 20.71
CA TRP A 499 23.54 6.07 19.50
C TRP A 499 25.00 5.69 19.53
N GLU A 500 25.31 4.51 19.02
CA GLU A 500 26.69 4.04 18.93
C GLU A 500 26.94 3.47 17.54
N PHE A 501 28.07 3.87 16.93
CA PHE A 501 28.44 3.46 15.58
C PHE A 501 29.82 2.77 15.65
N ILE A 502 29.87 1.47 15.33
CA ILE A 502 31.04 0.63 15.39
C ILE A 502 31.43 0.18 14.00
N ASN A 503 32.62 0.53 13.55
CA ASN A 503 33.14 0.13 12.26
C ASN A 503 33.83 -1.24 12.34
N GLY A 504 33.28 -2.23 11.68
CA GLY A 504 33.87 -3.57 11.59
C GLY A 504 32.85 -4.66 11.25
N SER A 505 33.36 -5.86 11.04
CA SER A 505 32.51 -7.05 10.81
C SER A 505 32.27 -7.76 12.14
N ILE A 506 31.09 -8.35 12.30
CA ILE A 506 30.73 -9.10 13.51
C ILE A 506 31.65 -10.31 13.77
N GLU A 507 32.33 -10.80 12.73
CA GLU A 507 33.32 -11.89 12.85
C GLU A 507 34.67 -11.41 13.41
N ASN A 508 34.90 -10.08 13.55
CA ASN A 508 36.12 -9.55 14.15
C ASN A 508 36.15 -9.89 15.65
N PRO A 509 37.25 -10.50 16.16
CA PRO A 509 37.38 -10.83 17.58
C PRO A 509 37.11 -9.65 18.53
N ASP A 510 37.59 -8.46 18.21
CA ASP A 510 37.38 -7.27 19.05
C ASP A 510 35.90 -6.88 19.12
N ILE A 511 35.14 -7.11 18.08
CA ILE A 511 33.70 -6.86 18.06
C ILE A 511 32.94 -7.97 18.81
N GLN A 512 33.45 -9.19 18.77
CA GLN A 512 32.90 -10.28 19.58
C GLN A 512 33.11 -10.03 21.06
N ASP A 513 34.31 -9.56 21.46
CA ASP A 513 34.57 -9.14 22.83
C ASP A 513 33.62 -8.02 23.29
N TYR A 514 33.35 -7.03 22.42
CA TYR A 514 32.34 -6.00 22.70
C TYR A 514 30.93 -6.58 22.92
N ILE A 515 30.54 -7.54 22.11
CA ILE A 515 29.19 -8.16 22.24
C ILE A 515 29.13 -9.01 23.53
N GLU A 516 30.24 -9.66 23.93
CA GLU A 516 30.32 -10.35 25.22
C GLU A 516 30.16 -9.37 26.38
N ASP A 517 30.86 -8.23 26.34
CA ASP A 517 30.78 -7.18 27.36
C ASP A 517 29.34 -6.63 27.42
N ALA A 518 28.72 -6.37 26.29
CA ALA A 518 27.31 -5.93 26.21
C ALA A 518 26.35 -6.98 26.80
N ALA A 519 26.60 -8.28 26.62
CA ALA A 519 25.82 -9.36 27.20
C ALA A 519 26.01 -9.48 28.73
N ASN A 520 27.12 -9.03 29.25
CA ASN A 520 27.44 -9.04 30.69
C ASN A 520 27.18 -7.70 31.39
N GLU A 521 26.85 -6.63 30.65
CA GLU A 521 26.62 -5.30 31.20
C GLU A 521 25.47 -5.32 32.20
N ASN A 522 25.70 -4.81 33.41
CA ASN A 522 24.72 -4.87 34.49
C ASN A 522 23.44 -4.07 34.15
N GLY A 523 22.28 -4.70 34.26
CA GLY A 523 20.99 -4.10 33.99
C GLY A 523 20.63 -3.99 32.50
N ALA A 524 21.52 -4.36 31.59
CA ALA A 524 21.23 -4.35 30.16
C ALA A 524 20.12 -5.35 29.80
N LYS A 525 19.17 -4.92 28.98
CA LYS A 525 18.22 -5.78 28.27
C LYS A 525 18.67 -5.84 26.83
N LEU A 526 19.48 -6.87 26.51
CA LEU A 526 20.17 -6.96 25.22
C LEU A 526 19.30 -7.68 24.18
N THR A 527 19.11 -7.07 23.04
CA THR A 527 18.61 -7.68 21.80
C THR A 527 19.61 -7.47 20.68
N ILE A 528 19.99 -8.54 19.99
CA ILE A 528 20.89 -8.47 18.84
C ILE A 528 20.07 -8.73 17.58
N ALA A 529 20.09 -7.80 16.61
CA ALA A 529 19.42 -7.92 15.34
C ALA A 529 20.43 -8.00 14.19
N ILE A 530 20.57 -9.17 13.59
CA ILE A 530 21.49 -9.40 12.48
C ILE A 530 20.73 -9.14 11.18
N CYS A 531 20.95 -7.96 10.61
CA CYS A 531 20.23 -7.40 9.46
C CYS A 531 21.05 -7.42 8.17
N LEU A 532 21.93 -8.40 8.02
CA LEU A 532 22.74 -8.57 6.81
C LEU A 532 21.84 -9.00 5.64
N PRO A 533 22.04 -8.43 4.42
CA PRO A 533 21.20 -8.76 3.28
C PRO A 533 21.34 -10.21 2.78
N GLU A 534 22.49 -10.81 2.97
CA GLU A 534 22.76 -12.20 2.59
C GLU A 534 22.28 -13.17 3.68
N ASN A 535 21.19 -13.89 3.40
CA ASN A 535 20.54 -14.80 4.35
C ASN A 535 21.52 -15.80 5.02
N ASN A 536 22.40 -16.43 4.23
CA ASN A 536 23.35 -17.43 4.75
C ASN A 536 24.40 -16.80 5.65
N LYS A 537 24.88 -15.59 5.31
CA LYS A 537 25.83 -14.84 6.12
C LYS A 537 25.20 -14.41 7.44
N ALA A 538 23.97 -13.95 7.41
CA ALA A 538 23.23 -13.57 8.63
C ALA A 538 23.07 -14.75 9.60
N ILE A 539 22.75 -15.95 9.10
CA ILE A 539 22.66 -17.16 9.92
C ILE A 539 24.03 -17.58 10.47
N ALA A 540 25.06 -17.56 9.61
CA ALA A 540 26.43 -17.91 10.04
C ALA A 540 26.93 -16.95 11.12
N SER A 541 26.75 -15.64 10.94
CA SER A 541 27.12 -14.63 11.94
C SER A 541 26.41 -14.87 13.27
N ALA A 542 25.12 -15.24 13.24
CA ALA A 542 24.40 -15.59 14.46
C ALA A 542 24.98 -16.87 15.10
N ALA A 543 25.22 -17.91 14.31
CA ALA A 543 25.68 -19.19 14.83
C ALA A 543 27.07 -19.14 15.47
N TYR A 544 27.91 -18.18 15.07
CA TYR A 544 29.29 -18.00 15.57
C TYR A 544 29.41 -16.93 16.64
N LEU A 545 28.31 -16.37 17.16
CA LEU A 545 28.38 -15.51 18.34
C LEU A 545 28.96 -16.27 19.54
N PRO A 546 29.67 -15.58 20.47
CA PRO A 546 30.22 -16.18 21.69
C PRO A 546 29.13 -16.87 22.52
N ASP A 547 29.51 -17.97 23.19
CA ASP A 547 28.57 -18.77 23.99
C ASP A 547 27.90 -17.96 25.10
N ILE A 548 28.68 -17.04 25.71
CA ILE A 548 28.22 -16.16 26.79
C ILE A 548 26.95 -15.34 26.35
N VAL A 549 26.87 -14.96 25.08
CA VAL A 549 25.74 -14.20 24.56
C VAL A 549 24.44 -15.02 24.64
N TYR A 550 24.56 -16.33 24.41
CA TYR A 550 23.41 -17.23 24.55
C TYR A 550 23.12 -17.61 26.00
N GLU A 551 24.16 -17.62 26.86
CA GLU A 551 24.06 -18.00 28.26
C GLU A 551 23.54 -16.88 29.14
N SER A 552 23.92 -15.64 28.85
CA SER A 552 23.57 -14.47 29.66
C SER A 552 22.04 -14.29 29.78
N SER A 553 21.55 -14.05 30.99
CA SER A 553 20.17 -13.67 31.25
C SER A 553 19.80 -12.29 30.68
N ASN A 554 20.80 -11.42 30.46
CA ASN A 554 20.58 -10.09 29.90
C ASN A 554 20.21 -10.15 28.41
N THR A 555 20.69 -11.16 27.68
CA THR A 555 20.33 -11.36 26.29
C THR A 555 18.94 -11.95 26.17
N LEU A 556 17.99 -11.16 25.68
CA LEU A 556 16.60 -11.54 25.52
C LEU A 556 16.40 -12.43 24.30
N GLN A 557 16.93 -12.01 23.15
CA GLN A 557 16.78 -12.71 21.87
C GLN A 557 17.84 -12.25 20.87
N ILE A 558 18.08 -13.12 19.87
CA ILE A 558 18.92 -12.85 18.71
C ILE A 558 18.06 -13.01 17.46
N LEU A 559 17.86 -11.91 16.78
CA LEU A 559 17.01 -11.80 15.60
C LEU A 559 17.86 -11.95 14.34
N VAL A 560 17.45 -12.80 13.40
CA VAL A 560 18.18 -13.04 12.16
C VAL A 560 17.28 -12.74 10.98
N TYR A 561 17.67 -11.76 10.19
CA TYR A 561 16.92 -11.38 8.99
C TYR A 561 16.99 -12.48 7.94
N GLN A 562 15.81 -12.96 7.53
CA GLN A 562 15.62 -14.01 6.54
C GLN A 562 14.48 -13.62 5.60
N ARG A 563 14.75 -13.32 4.35
CA ARG A 563 13.72 -12.88 3.41
C ARG A 563 12.87 -14.02 2.85
N LEU A 564 13.45 -15.22 2.68
CA LEU A 564 12.76 -16.31 1.99
C LEU A 564 11.97 -17.22 2.93
N ASN A 565 12.62 -17.77 3.94
CA ASN A 565 11.98 -18.65 4.93
C ASN A 565 12.78 -18.70 6.22
N ASP A 566 12.17 -19.21 7.29
CA ASP A 566 12.74 -19.34 8.62
C ASP A 566 13.22 -20.77 8.95
N GLU A 567 13.04 -21.72 8.04
CA GLU A 567 13.21 -23.15 8.32
C GLU A 567 14.58 -23.50 8.86
N LEU A 568 15.66 -22.95 8.28
CA LEU A 568 17.01 -23.24 8.72
C LEU A 568 17.28 -22.70 10.13
N VAL A 569 16.83 -21.49 10.43
CA VAL A 569 16.98 -20.88 11.75
C VAL A 569 16.16 -21.68 12.78
N ARG A 570 14.97 -22.13 12.41
CA ARG A 570 14.11 -22.95 13.27
C ARG A 570 14.75 -24.28 13.58
N GLN A 571 15.28 -25.00 12.57
CA GLN A 571 15.97 -26.27 12.75
C GLN A 571 17.22 -26.14 13.64
N ILE A 572 18.04 -25.10 13.44
CA ILE A 572 19.21 -24.84 14.26
C ILE A 572 18.79 -24.61 15.72
N ASN A 573 17.78 -23.80 15.96
CA ASN A 573 17.31 -23.44 17.29
C ASN A 573 16.63 -24.59 18.03
N GLU A 574 15.92 -25.49 17.32
CA GLU A 574 15.23 -26.66 17.89
C GLU A 574 16.21 -27.81 18.19
N ASN A 575 17.17 -28.03 17.34
CA ASN A 575 18.06 -29.20 17.40
C ASN A 575 19.37 -28.97 18.17
N ASN A 576 19.65 -27.71 18.55
CA ASN A 576 20.89 -27.38 19.27
C ASN A 576 20.60 -26.61 20.54
N THR A 577 20.91 -27.22 21.68
CA THR A 577 20.73 -26.67 23.03
C THR A 577 21.60 -25.44 23.31
N ARG A 578 22.69 -25.23 22.55
CA ARG A 578 23.61 -24.08 22.66
C ARG A 578 22.86 -22.76 22.56
N TYR A 579 21.90 -22.68 21.64
CA TYR A 579 21.20 -21.42 21.36
C TYR A 579 20.07 -21.10 22.34
N LYS A 580 19.75 -22.00 23.26
CA LYS A 580 18.75 -21.79 24.33
C LYS A 580 17.43 -21.17 23.87
N ARG A 581 17.01 -21.47 22.63
CA ARG A 581 15.82 -20.92 21.96
C ARG A 581 15.80 -19.40 21.84
N LYS A 582 16.94 -18.71 21.93
CA LYS A 582 17.05 -17.26 21.77
C LYS A 582 17.12 -16.83 20.32
N LEU A 583 17.52 -17.72 19.40
CA LEU A 583 17.65 -17.44 17.98
C LEU A 583 16.28 -17.42 17.31
N LYS A 584 15.95 -16.32 16.61
CA LYS A 584 14.65 -16.15 15.95
C LYS A 584 14.81 -15.52 14.58
N ALA A 585 14.16 -16.11 13.57
CA ALA A 585 14.13 -15.53 12.24
C ALA A 585 13.00 -14.50 12.12
N PHE A 586 13.25 -13.47 11.30
CA PHE A 586 12.26 -12.46 10.95
C PHE A 586 12.50 -11.94 9.53
N GLY A 587 11.52 -11.27 8.93
CA GLY A 587 11.71 -10.63 7.63
C GLY A 587 11.20 -11.46 6.44
N MET A 588 10.45 -12.55 6.65
CA MET A 588 9.92 -13.36 5.56
C MET A 588 8.92 -12.59 4.71
N ALA A 589 9.14 -12.56 3.40
CA ALA A 589 8.26 -11.84 2.48
C ALA A 589 6.83 -12.40 2.47
N SER A 590 6.67 -13.72 2.70
CA SER A 590 5.37 -14.39 2.76
C SER A 590 4.50 -13.98 3.97
N ASP A 591 5.10 -13.47 5.03
CA ASP A 591 4.45 -13.21 6.32
C ASP A 591 4.46 -11.72 6.71
N CYS A 592 4.86 -10.84 5.79
CA CYS A 592 5.11 -9.42 6.07
C CYS A 592 3.85 -8.59 6.38
N TYR A 593 2.65 -9.08 6.09
CA TYR A 593 1.44 -8.27 6.21
C TYR A 593 0.54 -8.75 7.35
N ASP A 594 0.61 -8.07 8.50
CA ASP A 594 -0.37 -8.19 9.59
C ASP A 594 -1.29 -6.97 9.62
N SER A 595 -2.55 -7.15 9.21
CA SER A 595 -3.54 -6.08 9.27
C SER A 595 -3.95 -5.72 10.69
N SER A 596 -3.68 -6.58 11.68
CA SER A 596 -4.14 -6.37 13.05
C SER A 596 -3.51 -5.13 13.71
N LEU A 597 -2.23 -4.87 13.46
CA LEU A 597 -1.56 -3.64 13.93
C LEU A 597 -2.15 -2.39 13.27
N ILE A 598 -2.40 -2.46 11.97
CA ILE A 598 -3.00 -1.35 11.22
C ILE A 598 -4.43 -1.09 11.71
N ASP A 599 -5.24 -2.13 11.85
CA ASP A 599 -6.63 -2.01 12.30
C ASP A 599 -6.72 -1.47 13.75
N ILE A 600 -5.81 -1.88 14.64
CA ILE A 600 -5.70 -1.36 16.00
C ILE A 600 -5.29 0.12 15.98
N SER A 601 -4.25 0.46 15.24
CA SER A 601 -3.73 1.83 15.20
C SER A 601 -4.74 2.81 14.60
N GLU A 602 -5.45 2.43 13.53
CA GLU A 602 -6.51 3.26 12.95
C GLU A 602 -7.67 3.44 13.94
N THR A 603 -8.13 2.35 14.59
CA THR A 603 -9.30 2.42 15.48
C THR A 603 -9.01 3.17 16.77
N ILE A 604 -7.87 2.94 17.40
CA ILE A 604 -7.51 3.58 18.67
C ILE A 604 -6.97 5.00 18.38
N GLY A 605 -6.18 5.16 17.31
CA GLY A 605 -5.69 6.48 16.87
C GLY A 605 -6.81 7.47 16.56
N GLU A 606 -7.90 7.03 15.94
CA GLU A 606 -9.10 7.85 15.76
C GLU A 606 -9.72 8.27 17.09
N LYS A 607 -9.79 7.37 18.08
CA LYS A 607 -10.28 7.71 19.41
C LYS A 607 -9.37 8.72 20.14
N ILE A 608 -8.05 8.57 20.00
CA ILE A 608 -7.07 9.52 20.53
C ILE A 608 -7.32 10.89 19.91
N ASN A 609 -7.47 10.97 18.59
CA ASN A 609 -7.73 12.23 17.89
C ASN A 609 -9.06 12.87 18.33
N ASN A 610 -10.11 12.08 18.47
CA ASN A 610 -11.42 12.57 18.92
C ASN A 610 -11.34 13.12 20.35
N ARG A 611 -10.67 12.41 21.26
CA ARG A 611 -10.51 12.86 22.66
C ARG A 611 -9.66 14.12 22.76
N TYR A 612 -8.63 14.24 21.95
CA TYR A 612 -7.84 15.47 21.83
C TYR A 612 -8.72 16.65 21.44
N ASN A 613 -9.60 16.49 20.46
CA ASN A 613 -10.52 17.52 20.03
C ASN A 613 -11.58 17.87 21.11
N GLU A 614 -12.20 16.85 21.73
CA GLU A 614 -13.18 17.02 22.84
C GLU A 614 -12.58 17.81 23.99
N LYS A 615 -11.32 17.56 24.36
CA LYS A 615 -10.66 18.28 25.46
C LYS A 615 -10.49 19.76 25.15
N HIS A 616 -10.17 20.11 23.91
CA HIS A 616 -10.12 21.50 23.48
C HIS A 616 -11.50 22.15 23.47
N GLU A 617 -12.53 21.43 23.08
CA GLU A 617 -13.92 21.92 23.14
C GLU A 617 -14.39 22.13 24.58
N GLU A 618 -14.13 21.17 25.50
CA GLU A 618 -14.40 21.32 26.95
C GLU A 618 -13.71 22.56 27.53
N LYS A 619 -12.42 22.77 27.17
CA LYS A 619 -11.67 23.94 27.63
C LYS A 619 -12.31 25.24 27.15
N VAL A 620 -12.69 25.32 25.88
CA VAL A 620 -13.34 26.51 25.31
C VAL A 620 -14.70 26.76 25.93
N ILE A 621 -15.51 25.73 26.16
CA ILE A 621 -16.81 25.87 26.86
C ILE A 621 -16.59 26.44 28.24
N ASN A 622 -15.58 25.99 28.98
CA ASN A 622 -15.26 26.54 30.31
C ASN A 622 -14.81 27.98 30.23
N ILE A 623 -14.03 28.37 29.23
CA ILE A 623 -13.61 29.76 29.01
C ILE A 623 -14.83 30.64 28.70
N ILE A 624 -15.71 30.21 27.79
CA ILE A 624 -16.94 30.93 27.44
C ILE A 624 -17.83 31.10 28.66
N ASN A 625 -17.97 30.07 29.50
CA ASN A 625 -18.72 30.14 30.76
C ASN A 625 -18.07 31.10 31.76
N ASN A 626 -16.74 31.18 31.79
CA ASN A 626 -16.03 32.17 32.63
C ASN A 626 -16.19 33.61 32.12
N ILE A 627 -16.21 33.84 30.81
CA ILE A 627 -16.46 35.14 30.21
C ILE A 627 -17.82 35.71 30.69
N SER A 628 -18.83 34.85 30.76
CA SER A 628 -20.17 35.28 31.24
C SER A 628 -20.18 35.70 32.70
N LYS A 629 -19.20 35.30 33.53
CA LYS A 629 -19.09 35.62 34.96
C LYS A 629 -18.11 36.75 35.23
N ASN A 630 -16.98 36.78 34.55
CA ASN A 630 -15.83 37.63 34.90
C ASN A 630 -15.50 38.68 33.82
N GLY A 631 -16.27 38.73 32.73
CA GLY A 631 -16.03 39.60 31.60
C GLY A 631 -14.95 39.08 30.63
N LEU A 632 -14.80 39.82 29.55
CA LEU A 632 -13.84 39.49 28.48
C LEU A 632 -12.55 40.28 28.69
N ASN A 633 -11.40 39.63 28.66
CA ASN A 633 -10.09 40.27 28.76
C ASN A 633 -9.12 39.66 27.72
N GLU A 634 -7.98 40.30 27.58
CA GLU A 634 -6.92 39.89 26.61
C GLU A 634 -6.39 38.47 26.85
N GLU A 635 -6.25 38.06 28.12
CA GLU A 635 -5.77 36.73 28.48
C GLU A 635 -6.76 35.64 28.03
N VAL A 636 -8.04 35.89 28.23
CA VAL A 636 -9.11 34.96 27.77
C VAL A 636 -9.16 34.86 26.26
N LEU A 637 -8.93 35.95 25.54
CA LEU A 637 -8.88 35.93 24.07
C LEU A 637 -7.68 35.15 23.55
N LYS A 638 -6.52 35.28 24.20
CA LYS A 638 -5.34 34.45 23.88
C LYS A 638 -5.65 32.97 24.04
N GLU A 639 -6.35 32.59 25.09
CA GLU A 639 -6.72 31.20 25.34
C GLU A 639 -7.73 30.66 24.32
N LEU A 640 -8.72 31.48 23.97
CA LEU A 640 -9.67 31.12 22.90
C LEU A 640 -8.99 30.95 21.55
N SER A 641 -8.03 31.82 21.21
CA SER A 641 -7.29 31.72 19.94
C SER A 641 -6.45 30.47 19.86
N LYS A 642 -5.81 30.03 20.95
CA LYS A 642 -5.07 28.79 21.05
C LYS A 642 -5.91 27.55 20.68
N SER A 643 -7.16 27.56 21.08
CA SER A 643 -8.05 26.39 20.92
C SER A 643 -8.90 26.42 19.65
N TYR A 644 -9.06 27.59 19.02
CA TYR A 644 -9.99 27.78 17.91
C TYR A 644 -9.78 26.81 16.72
N SER A 645 -8.53 26.64 16.27
CA SER A 645 -8.18 25.76 15.14
C SER A 645 -8.39 24.27 15.44
N LYS A 646 -8.56 23.89 16.70
CA LYS A 646 -8.69 22.52 17.19
C LYS A 646 -10.15 22.11 17.44
N ILE A 647 -11.07 23.08 17.41
CA ILE A 647 -12.49 22.85 17.64
C ILE A 647 -13.14 22.33 16.37
N THR A 648 -13.93 21.28 16.49
CA THR A 648 -14.71 20.70 15.40
C THR A 648 -16.17 21.13 15.41
N ASP A 649 -16.71 21.53 16.60
CA ASP A 649 -18.08 21.99 16.74
C ASP A 649 -18.28 23.38 16.13
N THR A 650 -19.12 23.43 15.10
CA THR A 650 -19.47 24.64 14.36
C THR A 650 -20.17 25.70 15.22
N LYS A 651 -21.02 25.26 16.17
CA LYS A 651 -21.76 26.18 17.05
C LYS A 651 -20.78 26.89 17.98
N LEU A 652 -19.86 26.14 18.55
CA LEU A 652 -18.81 26.66 19.42
C LEU A 652 -17.86 27.61 18.68
N LYS A 653 -17.48 27.29 17.43
CA LYS A 653 -16.71 28.19 16.57
C LYS A 653 -17.43 29.53 16.34
N ASN A 654 -18.73 29.50 16.08
CA ASN A 654 -19.52 30.70 15.90
C ASN A 654 -19.64 31.51 17.18
N GLU A 655 -19.77 30.89 18.35
CA GLU A 655 -19.77 31.56 19.66
C GLU A 655 -18.45 32.30 19.91
N ILE A 656 -17.30 31.64 19.65
CA ILE A 656 -15.97 32.24 19.76
C ILE A 656 -15.86 33.47 18.84
N LYS A 657 -16.37 33.38 17.61
CA LYS A 657 -16.37 34.48 16.66
C LYS A 657 -17.17 35.69 17.18
N VAL A 658 -18.34 35.46 17.74
CA VAL A 658 -19.18 36.52 18.31
C VAL A 658 -18.46 37.19 19.48
N ILE A 659 -17.85 36.43 20.38
CA ILE A 659 -17.05 36.89 21.49
C ILE A 659 -15.87 37.76 21.02
N TRP A 660 -15.17 37.31 19.99
CA TRP A 660 -14.03 38.00 19.40
C TRP A 660 -14.44 39.31 18.73
N GLY A 661 -15.50 39.29 17.95
CA GLY A 661 -16.07 40.47 17.31
C GLY A 661 -16.49 41.52 18.35
N LYS A 662 -17.20 41.12 19.42
CA LYS A 662 -17.62 41.98 20.51
C LYS A 662 -16.43 42.65 21.21
N TRP A 663 -15.35 41.88 21.47
CA TRP A 663 -14.17 42.47 22.12
C TRP A 663 -13.47 43.48 21.24
N PHE A 664 -13.33 43.25 19.94
CA PHE A 664 -12.76 44.25 19.02
C PHE A 664 -13.64 45.50 18.87
N ASP A 665 -14.97 45.35 18.94
CA ASP A 665 -15.90 46.47 18.90
C ASP A 665 -15.85 47.29 20.18
N GLU A 666 -15.61 46.68 21.35
CA GLU A 666 -15.49 47.32 22.65
C GLU A 666 -14.10 47.94 22.92
N ASN A 667 -13.06 47.47 22.21
CA ASN A 667 -11.69 47.93 22.38
C ASN A 667 -11.06 48.41 21.05
N PRO A 668 -11.60 49.45 20.41
CA PRO A 668 -11.11 49.92 19.10
C PRO A 668 -9.72 50.57 19.15
N TYR A 669 -9.19 50.91 20.35
CA TYR A 669 -7.89 51.53 20.55
C TYR A 669 -7.17 50.89 21.75
N ILE A 670 -6.25 49.98 21.51
CA ILE A 670 -5.27 49.59 22.54
C ILE A 670 -4.10 50.56 22.43
N GLU A 671 -4.05 51.56 23.33
CA GLU A 671 -2.99 52.59 23.36
C GLU A 671 -1.61 52.05 23.79
N ASP A 672 -1.53 50.88 24.35
CA ASP A 672 -0.30 50.32 24.91
C ASP A 672 0.50 49.53 23.85
N LYS A 673 1.04 50.26 22.86
CA LYS A 673 1.92 49.72 21.81
C LYS A 673 3.22 49.09 22.35
N GLU A 674 3.64 49.44 23.55
CA GLU A 674 4.88 48.89 24.16
C GLU A 674 4.75 47.46 24.63
N LYS A 675 3.53 46.96 24.94
CA LYS A 675 3.27 45.54 25.28
C LYS A 675 3.30 44.58 24.11
N TRP A 676 3.20 45.10 22.93
CA TRP A 676 3.10 44.30 21.70
C TRP A 676 4.32 44.48 20.78
N ASN A 677 5.49 44.74 21.35
CA ASN A 677 6.75 44.99 20.69
C ASN A 677 6.79 44.58 19.20
N SER A 678 6.98 45.60 18.34
CA SER A 678 7.35 45.51 16.93
C SER A 678 6.30 45.16 15.87
N TYR A 679 5.07 44.87 16.22
CA TYR A 679 4.01 44.63 15.23
C TYR A 679 2.96 45.75 15.28
N ASP A 680 2.53 46.24 14.12
CA ASP A 680 1.38 47.12 14.02
C ASP A 680 0.12 46.32 14.42
N TRP A 681 -0.51 46.74 15.53
CA TRP A 681 -1.68 46.06 16.08
C TRP A 681 -2.85 46.02 15.10
N GLU A 682 -2.99 47.03 14.26
CA GLU A 682 -4.03 47.12 13.26
C GLU A 682 -3.80 46.07 12.14
N ASP A 683 -2.54 45.83 11.75
CA ASP A 683 -2.17 44.78 10.80
C ASP A 683 -2.42 43.41 11.43
N LYS A 684 -2.12 43.20 12.70
CA LYS A 684 -2.40 41.95 13.42
C LYS A 684 -3.89 41.69 13.59
N LYS A 685 -4.66 42.74 13.96
CA LYS A 685 -6.13 42.68 14.03
C LYS A 685 -6.71 42.30 12.69
N ASN A 686 -6.25 42.95 11.62
CA ASN A 686 -6.68 42.66 10.26
C ASN A 686 -6.28 41.27 9.80
N GLU A 687 -5.11 40.82 10.17
CA GLU A 687 -4.62 39.46 9.84
C GLU A 687 -5.45 38.39 10.57
N ILE A 688 -5.66 38.53 11.87
CA ILE A 688 -6.51 37.62 12.67
C ILE A 688 -7.96 37.65 12.18
N THR A 689 -8.49 38.84 11.89
CA THR A 689 -9.84 39.01 11.36
C THR A 689 -9.94 38.40 9.96
N LYS A 690 -8.96 38.62 9.11
CA LYS A 690 -8.90 38.06 7.77
C LYS A 690 -8.71 36.51 7.77
N GLU A 691 -7.94 35.95 8.69
CA GLU A 691 -7.86 34.51 8.89
C GLU A 691 -9.19 33.94 9.39
N LEU A 692 -9.85 34.61 10.34
CA LEU A 692 -11.17 34.23 10.78
C LEU A 692 -12.20 34.37 9.65
N GLU A 693 -12.17 35.48 8.88
CA GLU A 693 -13.04 35.70 7.72
C GLU A 693 -12.73 34.74 6.57
N THR A 694 -11.48 34.41 6.31
CA THR A 694 -11.09 33.40 5.31
C THR A 694 -11.58 32.01 5.70
N TYR A 695 -11.55 31.69 6.99
CA TYR A 695 -12.11 30.44 7.51
C TYR A 695 -13.65 30.40 7.46
N ILE A 696 -14.29 31.55 7.49
CA ILE A 696 -15.75 31.70 7.65
C ILE A 696 -16.44 32.08 6.34
N ASN A 697 -15.79 32.86 5.48
CA ASN A 697 -16.34 33.32 4.19
C ASN A 697 -16.00 32.37 3.02
N HIS A 698 -15.21 31.34 3.23
CA HIS A 698 -15.15 30.31 2.22
C HIS A 698 -16.55 29.70 2.09
N ASN A 699 -17.18 29.93 0.96
CA ASN A 699 -18.34 29.13 0.47
C ASN A 699 -18.02 27.64 0.39
N ASP A 700 -16.76 27.25 0.51
CA ASP A 700 -16.24 25.90 0.78
C ASP A 700 -16.59 25.41 2.19
N TYR A 701 -17.20 26.23 3.05
CA TYR A 701 -17.64 25.79 4.37
C TYR A 701 -18.68 24.66 4.28
N GLU A 702 -19.53 24.64 3.29
CA GLU A 702 -20.40 23.48 2.99
C GLU A 702 -19.60 22.32 2.35
N GLU A 703 -18.57 22.59 1.59
CA GLU A 703 -17.62 21.56 1.13
C GLU A 703 -16.64 21.15 2.21
N ASP A 704 -16.12 22.08 3.03
CA ASP A 704 -15.33 21.77 4.23
C ASP A 704 -16.17 21.13 5.34
N LYS A 705 -17.46 21.46 5.47
CA LYS A 705 -18.36 20.69 6.32
C LYS A 705 -18.66 19.33 5.75
N LYS A 706 -18.76 19.15 4.44
CA LYS A 706 -18.74 17.86 3.76
C LYS A 706 -17.35 17.18 3.84
N HIS A 707 -16.28 17.94 3.88
CA HIS A 707 -14.92 17.43 4.12
C HIS A 707 -14.64 17.20 5.61
N ASN A 708 -15.08 18.06 6.54
CA ASN A 708 -14.86 17.92 7.98
C ASN A 708 -15.88 17.02 8.68
N THR A 709 -17.07 16.81 8.17
CA THR A 709 -17.98 15.75 8.67
C THR A 709 -17.60 14.37 8.11
N ASN A 710 -16.80 14.31 7.05
CA ASN A 710 -16.23 13.07 6.55
C ASN A 710 -14.80 12.82 7.03
N THR A 711 -14.13 13.80 7.59
CA THR A 711 -12.82 13.63 8.21
C THR A 711 -12.65 14.75 9.23
N GLY A 712 -12.63 14.40 10.52
CA GLY A 712 -11.70 15.06 11.40
C GLY A 712 -10.32 14.74 10.88
N LYS A 713 -9.92 15.35 9.75
CA LYS A 713 -8.64 15.09 9.11
C LYS A 713 -7.56 15.63 10.01
N SER A 714 -7.06 14.76 10.87
CA SER A 714 -5.71 14.96 11.33
C SER A 714 -4.80 14.92 10.10
N SER A 715 -3.84 15.84 10.03
CA SER A 715 -2.78 15.76 9.01
C SER A 715 -2.15 14.38 9.02
N SER A 716 -1.58 13.92 7.92
CA SER A 716 -0.89 12.63 7.87
C SER A 716 0.10 12.47 9.02
N ALA A 717 0.84 13.52 9.38
CA ALA A 717 1.75 13.53 10.53
C ALA A 717 1.05 13.27 11.88
N LYS A 718 -0.14 13.83 12.12
CA LYS A 718 -0.91 13.55 13.35
C LYS A 718 -1.43 12.11 13.40
N MET A 719 -1.84 11.56 12.27
CA MET A 719 -2.27 10.17 12.18
C MET A 719 -1.12 9.23 12.54
N TRP A 720 0.07 9.49 12.02
CA TRP A 720 1.28 8.72 12.34
C TRP A 720 1.66 8.84 13.81
N SER A 721 1.66 10.05 14.38
CA SER A 721 1.95 10.28 15.78
C SER A 721 0.97 9.53 16.70
N ASN A 722 -0.32 9.55 16.38
CA ASN A 722 -1.31 8.76 17.09
C ASN A 722 -1.10 7.26 16.94
N SER A 723 -0.65 6.78 15.76
CA SER A 723 -0.32 5.37 15.55
C SER A 723 0.85 4.93 16.41
N TYR A 724 1.91 5.73 16.53
CA TYR A 724 3.05 5.40 17.38
C TYR A 724 2.70 5.45 18.88
N ASN A 725 1.82 6.36 19.31
CA ASN A 725 1.28 6.30 20.66
C ASN A 725 0.54 4.97 20.93
N VAL A 726 -0.24 4.49 19.95
CA VAL A 726 -0.91 3.17 20.03
C VAL A 726 0.13 2.05 20.04
N PHE A 727 1.13 2.08 19.17
CA PHE A 727 2.16 1.04 19.08
C PHE A 727 2.99 0.91 20.36
N SER A 728 3.26 2.00 21.04
CA SER A 728 3.98 2.04 22.32
C SER A 728 3.09 1.73 23.54
N MET A 729 1.76 1.54 23.38
CA MET A 729 0.87 1.34 24.54
C MET A 729 1.17 0.04 25.31
N TRP A 730 1.53 -1.04 24.64
CA TRP A 730 1.86 -2.31 25.32
C TRP A 730 3.13 -2.19 26.17
N THR A 731 4.15 -1.45 25.68
CA THR A 731 5.33 -1.11 26.47
C THR A 731 4.94 -0.29 27.69
N LYS A 732 4.07 0.73 27.54
CA LYS A 732 3.55 1.50 28.69
C LYS A 732 2.81 0.61 29.69
N PHE A 733 1.94 -0.29 29.21
CA PHE A 733 1.21 -1.22 30.11
C PHE A 733 2.17 -2.11 30.88
N ARG A 734 3.19 -2.71 30.23
CA ARG A 734 4.19 -3.54 30.94
C ARG A 734 5.02 -2.73 31.92
N CYS A 735 5.49 -1.56 31.54
CA CYS A 735 6.33 -0.71 32.41
C CYS A 735 5.58 -0.23 33.68
N PHE A 736 4.29 -0.02 33.56
CA PHE A 736 3.48 0.43 34.71
C PHE A 736 2.65 -0.71 35.34
N GLY A 737 2.81 -1.95 34.90
CA GLY A 737 2.16 -3.14 35.47
C GLY A 737 0.64 -3.15 35.31
N ILE A 738 0.12 -2.63 34.20
CA ILE A 738 -1.31 -2.52 33.94
C ILE A 738 -1.75 -3.55 32.92
N ASN A 739 -2.85 -4.27 33.23
CA ASN A 739 -3.55 -5.11 32.28
C ASN A 739 -4.96 -4.55 32.02
N PRO A 740 -5.15 -3.81 30.92
CA PRO A 740 -6.45 -3.23 30.59
C PRO A 740 -7.57 -4.27 30.41
N LEU A 741 -7.26 -5.51 30.04
CA LEU A 741 -8.25 -6.56 29.88
C LEU A 741 -8.93 -6.90 31.21
N ASN A 742 -8.20 -6.78 32.33
CA ASN A 742 -8.72 -6.91 33.69
C ASN A 742 -9.46 -5.65 34.20
N GLY A 743 -9.48 -4.59 33.42
CA GLY A 743 -10.11 -3.32 33.79
C GLY A 743 -9.17 -2.35 34.54
N GLU A 744 -7.86 -2.63 34.53
CA GLU A 744 -6.88 -1.77 35.16
C GLU A 744 -6.63 -0.53 34.31
N VAL A 745 -6.40 0.60 34.96
CA VAL A 745 -6.11 1.92 34.32
C VAL A 745 -4.94 2.58 35.04
N PHE A 746 -4.33 3.58 34.42
CA PHE A 746 -3.30 4.38 35.08
C PHE A 746 -3.89 5.18 36.24
N ASP A 747 -3.31 5.09 37.43
CA ASP A 747 -3.61 5.99 38.53
C ASP A 747 -3.02 7.40 38.29
N ASN A 748 -3.29 8.38 39.14
CA ASN A 748 -2.89 9.75 38.90
C ASN A 748 -1.37 9.95 38.91
N GLU A 749 -0.62 9.19 39.75
CA GLU A 749 0.83 9.27 39.82
C GLU A 749 1.47 8.64 38.57
N ASN A 750 1.03 7.45 38.22
CA ASN A 750 1.46 6.75 37.01
C ASN A 750 1.12 7.54 35.74
N LEU A 751 -0.04 8.19 35.70
CA LEU A 751 -0.48 8.96 34.55
C LEU A 751 0.49 10.13 34.24
N GLU A 752 1.05 10.76 35.27
CA GLU A 752 2.02 11.82 35.11
C GLU A 752 3.34 11.31 34.51
N GLU A 753 3.82 10.17 34.98
CA GLU A 753 5.05 9.55 34.48
C GLU A 753 4.85 8.97 33.05
N VAL A 754 3.72 8.36 32.78
CA VAL A 754 3.37 7.87 31.43
C VAL A 754 3.30 9.02 30.41
N ALA A 755 2.77 10.17 30.82
CA ALA A 755 2.70 11.37 29.98
C ALA A 755 4.11 11.90 29.64
N LYS A 756 5.05 11.86 30.60
CA LYS A 756 6.45 12.23 30.34
C LYS A 756 7.11 11.24 29.36
N VAL A 757 6.85 9.95 29.49
CA VAL A 757 7.34 8.94 28.54
C VAL A 757 6.77 9.18 27.14
N GLU A 758 5.47 9.52 27.04
CA GLU A 758 4.86 9.86 25.75
C GLU A 758 5.45 11.13 25.15
N HIS A 759 5.73 12.12 25.94
CA HIS A 759 6.38 13.35 25.50
C HIS A 759 7.77 13.08 24.93
N ASN A 760 8.61 12.31 25.64
CA ASN A 760 9.94 11.93 25.17
C ASN A 760 9.84 11.17 23.81
N ARG A 761 8.92 10.21 23.72
CA ARG A 761 8.64 9.47 22.48
C ARG A 761 8.27 10.44 21.34
N TRP A 762 7.33 11.33 21.60
CA TRP A 762 6.85 12.28 20.62
C TRP A 762 7.94 13.25 20.16
N VAL A 763 8.80 13.71 21.08
CA VAL A 763 9.94 14.56 20.74
C VAL A 763 10.90 13.85 19.80
N VAL A 764 11.29 12.61 20.08
CA VAL A 764 12.16 11.81 19.19
C VAL A 764 11.53 11.61 17.83
N GLU A 765 10.22 11.33 17.77
CA GLU A 765 9.47 11.25 16.51
C GLU A 765 9.56 12.54 15.70
N GLN A 766 9.35 13.71 16.32
CA GLN A 766 9.44 14.99 15.62
C GLN A 766 10.84 15.26 15.07
N LEU A 767 11.88 14.92 15.82
CA LEU A 767 13.28 15.04 15.38
C LEU A 767 13.59 14.13 14.20
N LEU A 768 13.05 12.90 14.20
CA LEU A 768 13.11 11.98 13.05
C LEU A 768 12.38 12.52 11.82
N LEU A 769 11.30 13.27 12.02
CA LEU A 769 10.54 13.97 10.97
C LEU A 769 11.21 15.31 10.53
N ARG A 770 12.45 15.57 10.98
CA ARG A 770 13.26 16.76 10.70
C ARG A 770 12.74 18.06 11.31
N TYR A 771 11.85 18.00 12.29
CA TYR A 771 11.57 19.16 13.10
C TYR A 771 12.75 19.42 14.04
N ARG A 772 13.07 20.70 14.26
CA ARG A 772 14.09 21.15 15.20
C ARG A 772 13.47 21.86 16.40
N PRO A 773 14.15 21.94 17.55
CA PRO A 773 13.73 22.81 18.63
C PRO A 773 13.80 24.29 18.22
N LEU A 774 13.10 25.15 18.94
CA LEU A 774 13.25 26.61 18.83
C LEU A 774 14.68 27.02 19.23
N THR A 775 15.22 28.02 18.56
CA THR A 775 16.37 28.75 19.07
C THR A 775 15.97 29.61 20.29
N LYS A 776 16.94 30.05 21.08
CA LYS A 776 16.69 30.92 22.23
C LYS A 776 15.93 32.20 21.83
N ILE A 777 16.30 32.80 20.71
CA ILE A 777 15.68 34.00 20.18
C ILE A 777 14.21 33.73 19.81
N GLU A 778 13.96 32.64 19.05
CA GLU A 778 12.60 32.24 18.68
C GLU A 778 11.73 31.92 19.90
N GLN A 779 12.31 31.32 20.95
CA GLN A 779 11.60 31.03 22.18
C GLN A 779 11.28 32.33 22.98
N GLU A 780 12.19 33.30 23.01
CA GLU A 780 11.99 34.59 23.62
C GLU A 780 10.92 35.39 22.87
N GLU A 781 10.95 35.38 21.53
CA GLU A 781 9.89 36.00 20.71
C GLU A 781 8.51 35.41 21.02
N VAL A 782 8.44 34.10 21.15
CA VAL A 782 7.20 33.40 21.52
C VAL A 782 6.71 33.80 22.92
N LYS A 783 7.63 33.97 23.86
CA LYS A 783 7.30 34.43 25.21
C LYS A 783 6.81 35.90 25.22
N ILE A 784 7.46 36.77 24.46
CA ILE A 784 7.14 38.21 24.40
C ILE A 784 5.81 38.46 23.69
N THR A 785 5.61 37.85 22.56
CA THR A 785 4.38 38.05 21.77
C THR A 785 3.15 37.50 22.45
N GLY A 786 3.27 36.50 23.34
CA GLY A 786 2.16 35.84 24.05
C GLY A 786 0.97 35.43 23.18
N ILE A 787 0.99 35.83 21.91
CA ILE A 787 -0.01 35.50 20.91
C ILE A 787 0.42 34.21 20.26
N TYR A 788 -0.02 33.15 20.85
CA TYR A 788 -0.14 31.94 20.11
C TYR A 788 -1.34 32.05 19.16
N SER A 789 -1.20 32.82 18.08
CA SER A 789 -2.02 32.49 16.94
C SER A 789 -1.48 31.13 16.43
N PRO A 790 -2.21 30.00 16.60
CA PRO A 790 -1.72 28.71 16.20
C PRO A 790 -1.39 28.63 14.70
N SER A 791 -2.00 29.51 13.89
CA SER A 791 -1.79 29.58 12.45
C SER A 791 -0.55 30.38 12.08
N TYR A 792 -0.26 31.52 12.69
CA TYR A 792 0.84 32.36 12.27
C TYR A 792 2.22 31.85 12.71
N LEU A 793 2.43 31.67 14.00
CA LEU A 793 3.70 31.12 14.52
C LEU A 793 3.92 29.68 14.10
N LYS A 794 2.87 28.86 14.13
CA LYS A 794 2.96 27.49 13.63
C LYS A 794 3.27 27.41 12.13
N ASN A 795 2.71 28.30 11.32
CA ASN A 795 2.98 28.23 9.88
C ASN A 795 4.36 28.76 9.52
N ASP A 796 4.85 29.82 10.16
CA ASP A 796 6.22 30.28 9.92
C ASP A 796 7.28 29.40 10.59
N LEU A 797 7.05 28.90 11.79
CA LEU A 797 7.92 27.94 12.46
C LEU A 797 7.88 26.59 11.72
N LYS A 798 6.73 26.14 11.23
CA LYS A 798 6.65 24.93 10.38
C LYS A 798 7.36 25.09 9.05
N LYS A 799 7.31 26.27 8.42
CA LYS A 799 8.12 26.52 7.21
C LYS A 799 9.61 26.38 7.48
N ASN A 800 10.07 26.70 8.68
CA ASN A 800 11.45 26.51 9.14
C ASN A 800 11.68 25.18 9.86
N PHE A 801 10.71 24.27 9.85
CA PHE A 801 10.75 22.99 10.57
C PHE A 801 11.03 23.13 12.07
N ALA A 802 10.67 24.26 12.69
CA ALA A 802 10.80 24.48 14.13
C ALA A 802 9.51 24.06 14.86
N HIS A 803 9.64 23.45 16.03
CA HIS A 803 8.52 23.07 16.87
C HIS A 803 8.72 23.50 18.32
N LEU A 804 7.75 24.21 18.88
CA LEU A 804 7.81 24.74 20.24
C LEU A 804 7.91 23.64 21.31
N ASP A 805 7.20 22.54 21.10
CA ASP A 805 7.07 21.49 22.10
C ASP A 805 8.30 20.54 22.12
N ILE A 806 9.32 20.78 21.28
CA ILE A 806 10.60 20.07 21.38
C ILE A 806 11.44 20.71 22.49
N CYS A 807 11.12 20.39 23.73
CA CYS A 807 11.80 20.85 24.93
C CYS A 807 11.47 19.91 26.10
N SER A 808 12.09 20.13 27.27
CA SER A 808 11.76 19.36 28.48
C SER A 808 10.34 19.70 28.99
N ASN A 809 9.71 18.76 29.69
CA ASN A 809 8.40 18.98 30.33
C ASN A 809 8.39 20.20 31.27
N GLU A 810 9.49 20.52 31.92
CA GLU A 810 9.60 21.69 32.80
C GLU A 810 9.45 22.99 32.01
N ILE A 811 10.13 23.10 30.87
CA ILE A 811 10.05 24.27 30.00
C ILE A 811 8.65 24.38 29.38
N LEU A 812 8.09 23.25 28.96
CA LEU A 812 6.76 23.18 28.39
C LEU A 812 5.70 23.76 29.33
N ASN A 813 5.78 23.40 30.61
CA ASN A 813 4.86 23.93 31.63
C ASN A 813 5.04 25.44 31.88
N ASN A 814 6.29 25.95 31.76
CA ASN A 814 6.61 27.36 31.99
C ASN A 814 6.27 28.28 30.82
N ILE A 815 6.06 27.73 29.60
CA ILE A 815 5.71 28.53 28.41
C ILE A 815 4.19 28.78 28.31
N ASP A 816 3.44 28.49 29.36
CA ASP A 816 1.98 28.68 29.40
C ASP A 816 1.22 27.78 28.38
N TYR A 817 1.87 26.78 27.89
CA TYR A 817 1.37 25.79 26.93
C TYR A 817 1.24 24.46 27.64
N ASN A 818 0.10 24.20 28.27
CA ASN A 818 -0.11 23.03 29.12
C ASN A 818 -0.19 21.72 28.30
N MET A 819 0.90 21.38 27.58
CA MET A 819 0.99 20.17 26.77
C MET A 819 1.15 18.91 27.59
N SER A 820 1.72 19.00 28.80
CA SER A 820 1.76 17.85 29.71
C SER A 820 0.35 17.37 30.08
N GLU A 821 -0.61 18.26 30.21
CA GLU A 821 -2.02 17.90 30.40
C GLU A 821 -2.63 17.25 29.14
N VAL A 822 -2.21 17.67 27.96
CA VAL A 822 -2.63 17.03 26.70
C VAL A 822 -2.08 15.61 26.63
N ASP A 823 -0.80 15.41 26.92
CA ASP A 823 -0.18 14.09 26.91
C ASP A 823 -0.85 13.15 27.94
N LYS A 824 -1.17 13.65 29.14
CA LYS A 824 -1.97 12.90 30.15
C LYS A 824 -3.31 12.45 29.59
N VAL A 825 -4.02 13.34 28.91
CA VAL A 825 -5.31 13.01 28.28
C VAL A 825 -5.15 11.96 27.20
N LEU A 826 -4.14 12.06 26.34
CA LEU A 826 -3.91 11.11 25.24
C LEU A 826 -3.56 9.71 25.76
N VAL A 827 -2.75 9.61 26.81
CA VAL A 827 -2.38 8.30 27.37
C VAL A 827 -3.48 7.71 28.26
N SER A 828 -4.29 8.53 28.93
CA SER A 828 -5.35 8.07 29.83
C SER A 828 -6.43 7.23 29.14
N ILE A 829 -6.65 7.44 27.84
CA ILE A 829 -7.68 6.69 27.10
C ILE A 829 -7.19 5.33 26.56
N LEU A 830 -5.87 5.09 26.55
CA LEU A 830 -5.30 3.87 25.98
C LEU A 830 -5.85 2.58 26.58
N PRO A 831 -5.95 2.42 27.93
CA PRO A 831 -6.47 1.20 28.52
C PRO A 831 -7.91 0.87 28.10
N ASP A 832 -8.80 1.85 28.19
CA ASP A 832 -10.21 1.70 27.80
C ASP A 832 -10.40 1.45 26.31
N ALA A 833 -9.61 2.15 25.50
CA ALA A 833 -9.66 2.00 24.05
C ALA A 833 -9.20 0.61 23.62
N TYR A 834 -8.12 0.10 24.21
CA TYR A 834 -7.62 -1.26 23.96
C TYR A 834 -8.61 -2.33 24.41
N LYS A 835 -9.16 -2.23 25.61
CA LYS A 835 -10.19 -3.15 26.12
C LYS A 835 -11.41 -3.23 25.21
N LYS A 836 -11.92 -2.07 24.75
CA LYS A 836 -13.06 -2.00 23.84
C LYS A 836 -12.75 -2.56 22.45
N PHE A 837 -11.53 -2.44 21.99
CA PHE A 837 -11.09 -3.03 20.73
C PHE A 837 -11.02 -4.55 20.83
N SER A 838 -10.35 -5.08 21.86
CA SER A 838 -10.16 -6.52 22.09
C SER A 838 -11.49 -7.25 22.21
N ASN A 839 -12.47 -6.67 22.94
CA ASN A 839 -13.82 -7.25 23.10
C ASN A 839 -14.65 -7.27 21.80
N LYS A 840 -14.31 -6.49 20.77
CA LYS A 840 -14.98 -6.52 19.47
C LYS A 840 -14.37 -7.55 18.52
N THR A 841 -13.14 -7.96 18.78
CA THR A 841 -12.37 -8.85 17.91
C THR A 841 -12.50 -10.31 18.33
N ILE A 842 -12.94 -10.57 19.57
CA ILE A 842 -13.36 -11.87 20.09
C ILE A 842 -14.86 -12.09 19.78
#